data_a91e19c277c9fed51c364857cfd5a126
#
_entry.id   a91e19c277c9fed51c364857cfd5a126
#
_cell.length_a   1.000
_cell.length_b   1.000
_cell.length_c   1.000
_cell.angle_alpha   90.00
_cell.angle_beta   90.00
_cell.angle_gamma   90.00
#
_symmetry.space_group_name_H-M   'P 1'
#
loop_
_entity.id
_entity.type
_entity.pdbx_description
1 polymer ?
#
loop_
_entity_poly.entity_id
_entity_poly.type
_entity_poly.pdbx_seq_one_letter_code
_entity_poly.pdbx_strand_id
1 'polypeptide(L)'
;MGWDLFNPKPEFNFKNMATKLDTSVLDNPNIQVIWEDSAENFTQEKIKSVKSYFIKKYGSTNVNVITKTKTDEQTQHTIDVSVNIMDKNYQIELIKSILKSKSQEKYYDQIMQIDLAVENKLSTEEVEVNPFKRWYIKKIEFSNFLSYGENQTIDFDKCNGITVVESNPPNFGGKTVLTVDLLLFLFFNTTTKTQKAEEIFNRFSDKNTVSVRGEIQIDGEDYIIARKLERKKSKAGEWTIKTELDFFKKMSDGQLLNFTGEQRRETEEFIKKSIGDMDDFLMTIVTTASNLEDLLDAKPTARGQVLSRFLGLEFLKKKEESAKNIFSEFSKGMLSNVYDTQSLKQSNEDFKLEIENLNLEISEAETKILDVNLRLQKGQQYKDDLLKSKFSDLDQDLVKLNPTKLQEEIDELKLQSQKLNSDLKSFKLKEPKEFYHEDKHDEIKEEMKRVNGELVLAQNKVEEIEELIKKFGDGIQCEHCGIKLMEAALTKKKIDELGDWEKKVEKLSKEWKTLDSKEKSYTQLKKDFDEYERNKLIKEKIEISLETTNLKLSKVEDDMKRFLEVQEKVKKNNEIESKLVKAGLRIDELISEKRDYERIQTSNLTQIKNLEERIEKNLEIISQIALEFEKERIYKIYLEVFGKNGISKIIMKTMMPLINQELQRLLIDSCYFNLEVRINDKNEVEFIMIDNSSGIEKLMVSGSGYERTIAAMALRAVLSKICSLPKPNIIVWDEVFGKISNDNLDMVGEFFIKMRDYFEKIFVISHNPLINNWANNVVRITKTENISKVSQ
;
A
#
# COMPACT_ATOMS: atom_id res chain seq x y z
N MET A 1 7.11 -47.91 8.10
CA MET A 1 7.20 -47.70 9.57
C MET A 1 7.37 -46.25 9.77
N GLY A 2 6.47 -45.60 10.52
CA GLY A 2 6.64 -44.20 10.88
C GLY A 2 7.71 -44.05 11.95
N TRP A 3 8.52 -43.05 11.81
CA TRP A 3 9.52 -42.67 12.81
C TRP A 3 9.02 -41.47 13.56
N ASP A 4 8.94 -41.60 14.87
CA ASP A 4 8.64 -40.49 15.75
C ASP A 4 9.95 -39.85 16.20
N LEU A 5 10.25 -38.67 15.70
CA LEU A 5 11.51 -37.95 15.96
C LEU A 5 11.52 -37.21 17.30
N PHE A 6 10.36 -37.00 17.89
CA PHE A 6 10.20 -36.23 19.11
C PHE A 6 9.32 -36.98 20.10
N ASN A 7 9.72 -38.18 20.47
CA ASN A 7 8.94 -38.90 21.47
C ASN A 7 8.74 -38.03 22.71
N PRO A 8 7.51 -37.68 23.08
CA PRO A 8 6.24 -38.33 22.75
C PRO A 8 5.30 -37.53 21.88
N LYS A 9 5.77 -36.58 21.06
CA LYS A 9 4.89 -35.73 20.24
C LYS A 9 4.79 -36.28 18.82
N PRO A 10 3.60 -36.67 18.31
CA PRO A 10 3.44 -37.30 17.00
C PRO A 10 3.52 -36.33 15.83
N GLU A 11 4.08 -35.13 16.02
CA GLU A 11 4.15 -34.10 14.98
C GLU A 11 5.13 -34.42 13.86
N PHE A 12 6.02 -35.37 14.05
CA PHE A 12 7.02 -35.83 13.08
C PHE A 12 7.03 -37.33 12.92
N ASN A 13 6.20 -37.83 12.03
CA ASN A 13 6.18 -39.24 11.69
C ASN A 13 6.79 -39.42 10.29
N PHE A 14 8.05 -39.84 10.22
CA PHE A 14 8.69 -40.21 8.96
C PHE A 14 8.19 -41.56 8.51
N LYS A 15 7.07 -41.61 7.81
CA LYS A 15 6.62 -42.79 7.09
C LYS A 15 7.55 -43.02 5.92
N ASN A 16 8.14 -44.22 5.85
CA ASN A 16 9.00 -44.68 4.77
C ASN A 16 10.44 -44.16 4.73
N MET A 17 11.08 -43.94 5.85
CA MET A 17 12.54 -43.93 5.81
C MET A 17 13.01 -45.33 5.52
N ALA A 18 13.36 -45.56 4.29
CA ALA A 18 13.94 -46.80 3.87
C ALA A 18 15.31 -46.96 4.53
N THR A 19 15.50 -48.12 5.10
CA THR A 19 16.76 -48.83 5.33
C THR A 19 17.71 -48.28 6.37
N LYS A 20 18.14 -49.19 7.20
CA LYS A 20 19.31 -49.08 8.05
C LYS A 20 20.50 -48.60 7.19
N LEU A 21 20.91 -47.40 7.41
CA LEU A 21 22.22 -46.95 6.95
C LEU A 21 23.24 -47.73 7.74
N ASP A 22 23.99 -48.62 7.11
CA ASP A 22 25.14 -49.28 7.70
C ASP A 22 26.31 -48.29 7.71
N THR A 23 26.46 -47.62 8.83
CA THR A 23 27.55 -46.65 9.03
C THR A 23 28.69 -47.24 9.83
N SER A 24 28.70 -48.55 10.09
CA SER A 24 29.65 -49.22 10.94
C SER A 24 31.10 -49.21 10.44
N VAL A 25 31.32 -48.78 9.20
CA VAL A 25 32.64 -48.77 8.52
C VAL A 25 33.17 -47.34 8.26
N LEU A 26 32.36 -46.31 8.56
CA LEU A 26 32.70 -44.93 8.18
C LEU A 26 32.86 -44.05 9.42
N ASP A 27 34.05 -43.50 9.61
CA ASP A 27 34.28 -42.41 10.54
C ASP A 27 33.64 -41.12 9.99
N ASN A 28 32.67 -40.55 10.70
CA ASN A 28 31.95 -39.34 10.39
C ASN A 28 31.30 -39.36 8.97
N PRO A 29 30.30 -40.20 8.71
CA PRO A 29 29.69 -40.36 7.37
C PRO A 29 28.95 -39.07 6.91
N ASN A 30 29.08 -38.71 5.64
CA ASN A 30 28.25 -37.68 5.02
C ASN A 30 26.84 -38.25 4.80
N ILE A 31 25.84 -37.70 5.48
CA ILE A 31 24.45 -38.17 5.38
C ILE A 31 23.62 -37.16 4.60
N GLN A 32 23.03 -37.63 3.50
CA GLN A 32 22.05 -36.88 2.76
C GLN A 32 20.65 -37.41 3.04
N VAL A 33 19.80 -36.56 3.62
CA VAL A 33 18.41 -36.91 3.93
C VAL A 33 17.51 -36.26 2.90
N ILE A 34 16.84 -37.05 2.09
CA ILE A 34 15.79 -36.56 1.19
C ILE A 34 14.45 -36.65 1.93
N TRP A 35 13.89 -35.51 2.24
CA TRP A 35 12.59 -35.41 2.93
C TRP A 35 11.51 -34.97 1.95
N GLU A 36 10.55 -35.86 1.67
CA GLU A 36 9.42 -35.61 0.78
C GLU A 36 8.14 -35.40 1.61
N ASP A 37 7.61 -34.18 1.61
CA ASP A 37 6.40 -33.85 2.33
C ASP A 37 5.68 -32.65 1.66
N SER A 38 4.55 -32.18 2.23
CA SER A 38 3.91 -30.95 1.81
C SER A 38 4.78 -29.73 2.17
N ALA A 39 4.72 -28.68 1.37
CA ALA A 39 5.53 -27.46 1.58
C ALA A 39 5.37 -26.86 2.98
N GLU A 40 4.17 -26.99 3.57
CA GLU A 40 3.86 -26.50 4.90
C GLU A 40 4.66 -27.18 6.03
N ASN A 41 5.14 -28.39 5.77
CA ASN A 41 5.90 -29.18 6.73
C ASN A 41 7.40 -28.82 6.76
N PHE A 42 7.91 -28.10 5.79
CA PHE A 42 9.32 -27.72 5.71
C PHE A 42 9.65 -26.44 6.50
N THR A 43 9.33 -26.43 7.80
CA THR A 43 9.74 -25.31 8.67
C THR A 43 11.19 -25.46 9.09
N GLN A 44 11.88 -24.33 9.33
CA GLN A 44 13.28 -24.34 9.75
C GLN A 44 13.52 -25.12 11.04
N GLU A 45 12.58 -25.03 11.99
CA GLU A 45 12.65 -25.80 13.24
C GLU A 45 12.60 -27.31 12.98
N LYS A 46 11.72 -27.72 12.05
CA LYS A 46 11.60 -29.12 11.68
C LYS A 46 12.83 -29.62 10.93
N ILE A 47 13.37 -28.81 10.01
CA ILE A 47 14.61 -29.18 9.28
C ILE A 47 15.80 -29.30 10.26
N LYS A 48 15.96 -28.35 11.19
CA LYS A 48 16.98 -28.43 12.24
C LYS A 48 16.81 -29.67 13.11
N SER A 49 15.60 -30.00 13.44
CA SER A 49 15.27 -31.16 14.24
C SER A 49 15.58 -32.48 13.53
N VAL A 50 15.25 -32.57 12.24
CA VAL A 50 15.63 -33.69 11.38
C VAL A 50 17.15 -33.84 11.33
N LYS A 51 17.86 -32.76 11.07
CA LYS A 51 19.31 -32.69 11.02
C LYS A 51 19.93 -33.15 12.35
N SER A 52 19.46 -32.64 13.48
CA SER A 52 19.91 -33.01 14.83
C SER A 52 19.66 -34.48 15.16
N TYR A 53 18.53 -35.04 14.70
CA TYR A 53 18.23 -36.44 14.87
C TYR A 53 19.26 -37.34 14.17
N PHE A 54 19.59 -37.04 12.90
CA PHE A 54 20.56 -37.85 12.16
C PHE A 54 21.97 -37.70 12.69
N ILE A 55 22.39 -36.47 13.07
CA ILE A 55 23.63 -36.21 13.75
C ILE A 55 23.76 -37.09 15.00
N LYS A 56 22.71 -37.09 15.85
CA LYS A 56 22.71 -37.80 17.10
C LYS A 56 22.66 -39.34 16.91
N LYS A 57 21.93 -39.78 15.88
CA LYS A 57 21.74 -41.23 15.63
C LYS A 57 22.94 -41.90 14.98
N TYR A 58 23.61 -41.22 14.08
CA TYR A 58 24.70 -41.80 13.30
C TYR A 58 26.08 -41.19 13.61
N GLY A 59 26.18 -40.30 14.60
CA GLY A 59 27.45 -39.67 14.97
C GLY A 59 28.07 -38.78 13.89
N SER A 60 27.29 -38.42 12.85
CA SER A 60 27.80 -37.64 11.74
C SER A 60 27.73 -36.14 12.04
N THR A 61 28.80 -35.42 11.71
CA THR A 61 28.80 -33.94 11.73
C THR A 61 28.26 -33.36 10.43
N ASN A 62 28.18 -34.16 9.38
CA ASN A 62 27.81 -33.75 8.02
C ASN A 62 26.46 -34.36 7.61
N VAL A 63 25.38 -33.70 8.00
CA VAL A 63 24.01 -34.11 7.59
C VAL A 63 23.40 -33.01 6.74
N ASN A 64 23.13 -33.35 5.49
CA ASN A 64 22.40 -32.48 4.56
C ASN A 64 20.96 -32.97 4.42
N VAL A 65 19.98 -32.05 4.61
CA VAL A 65 18.55 -32.36 4.47
C VAL A 65 18.05 -31.69 3.20
N ILE A 66 17.67 -32.51 2.23
CA ILE A 66 17.06 -32.08 0.98
C ILE A 66 15.55 -32.21 1.12
N THR A 67 14.84 -31.11 0.98
CA THR A 67 13.39 -31.12 1.02
C THR A 67 12.81 -31.25 -0.38
N LYS A 68 11.93 -32.24 -0.59
CA LYS A 68 11.16 -32.42 -1.82
C LYS A 68 9.68 -32.30 -1.51
N THR A 69 9.00 -31.44 -2.23
CA THR A 69 7.55 -31.33 -2.09
C THR A 69 6.88 -32.52 -2.74
N LYS A 70 5.97 -33.20 -2.02
CA LYS A 70 5.14 -34.24 -2.64
C LYS A 70 4.23 -33.59 -3.65
N THR A 71 4.51 -33.84 -4.92
CA THR A 71 3.59 -33.59 -6.01
C THR A 71 2.79 -34.87 -6.26
N ASP A 72 1.48 -34.76 -6.38
CA ASP A 72 0.64 -35.87 -6.85
C ASP A 72 1.20 -36.41 -8.16
N GLU A 73 1.35 -37.74 -8.27
CA GLU A 73 2.04 -38.47 -9.35
C GLU A 73 1.42 -38.35 -10.76
N GLN A 74 0.56 -37.36 -11.01
CA GLN A 74 -0.15 -37.23 -12.29
C GLN A 74 0.22 -36.00 -13.14
N THR A 75 1.21 -35.20 -12.72
CA THR A 75 1.69 -34.07 -13.58
C THR A 75 3.20 -34.00 -13.63
N GLN A 76 3.80 -34.83 -14.49
CA GLN A 76 5.12 -34.59 -15.09
C GLN A 76 5.01 -33.46 -16.16
N HIS A 77 4.36 -32.37 -15.84
CA HIS A 77 4.44 -31.15 -16.61
C HIS A 77 4.91 -30.06 -15.66
N THR A 78 6.04 -29.47 -16.03
CA THR A 78 6.55 -28.17 -15.52
C THR A 78 5.69 -27.57 -14.43
N ILE A 79 6.16 -27.69 -13.19
CA ILE A 79 5.48 -27.09 -12.04
C ILE A 79 5.55 -25.58 -12.23
N ASP A 80 4.51 -25.05 -12.83
CA ASP A 80 4.20 -23.64 -12.83
C ASP A 80 3.52 -23.35 -11.48
N VAL A 81 4.31 -23.42 -10.40
CA VAL A 81 3.84 -23.12 -9.04
C VAL A 81 3.85 -21.60 -8.87
N SER A 82 3.11 -20.93 -9.72
CA SER A 82 2.68 -19.57 -9.43
C SER A 82 1.47 -19.69 -8.50
N VAL A 83 1.72 -19.66 -7.19
CA VAL A 83 0.65 -19.40 -6.22
C VAL A 83 0.03 -18.07 -6.64
N ASN A 84 -1.16 -18.14 -7.19
CA ASN A 84 -1.85 -16.92 -7.64
C ASN A 84 -2.30 -16.14 -6.41
N ILE A 85 -1.41 -15.29 -5.93
CA ILE A 85 -1.66 -14.42 -4.76
C ILE A 85 -2.84 -13.46 -5.02
N MET A 86 -3.17 -13.24 -6.30
CA MET A 86 -4.33 -12.45 -6.72
C MET A 86 -5.64 -13.24 -6.68
N ASP A 87 -5.58 -14.57 -6.50
CA ASP A 87 -6.80 -15.37 -6.34
C ASP A 87 -7.50 -14.99 -5.03
N LYS A 88 -8.71 -14.48 -5.17
CA LYS A 88 -9.55 -14.08 -4.03
C LYS A 88 -9.82 -15.23 -3.07
N ASN A 89 -10.03 -16.44 -3.58
CA ASN A 89 -10.29 -17.60 -2.73
C ASN A 89 -9.07 -17.92 -1.87
N TYR A 90 -7.88 -17.86 -2.46
CA TYR A 90 -6.64 -18.05 -1.72
C TYR A 90 -6.40 -16.98 -0.65
N GLN A 91 -6.65 -15.69 -0.99
CA GLN A 91 -6.57 -14.61 0.00
C GLN A 91 -7.55 -14.80 1.15
N ILE A 92 -8.78 -15.20 0.84
CA ILE A 92 -9.82 -15.50 1.83
C ILE A 92 -9.37 -16.62 2.78
N GLU A 93 -8.77 -17.69 2.26
CA GLU A 93 -8.26 -18.79 3.08
C GLU A 93 -7.14 -18.33 4.01
N LEU A 94 -6.22 -17.50 3.51
CA LEU A 94 -5.15 -16.92 4.33
C LEU A 94 -5.70 -16.01 5.43
N ILE A 95 -6.67 -15.15 5.11
CA ILE A 95 -7.34 -14.30 6.10
C ILE A 95 -7.98 -15.16 7.19
N LYS A 96 -8.76 -16.19 6.81
CA LYS A 96 -9.37 -17.13 7.76
C LYS A 96 -8.34 -17.82 8.64
N SER A 97 -7.24 -18.28 8.05
CA SER A 97 -6.16 -18.93 8.79
C SER A 97 -5.53 -18.01 9.83
N ILE A 98 -5.25 -16.75 9.48
CA ILE A 98 -4.68 -15.76 10.41
C ILE A 98 -5.66 -15.45 11.52
N LEU A 99 -6.92 -15.19 11.20
CA LEU A 99 -7.95 -14.89 12.20
C LEU A 99 -8.15 -16.05 13.18
N LYS A 100 -8.11 -17.29 12.67
CA LYS A 100 -8.17 -18.49 13.48
C LYS A 100 -6.97 -18.60 14.42
N SER A 101 -5.76 -18.38 13.92
CA SER A 101 -4.55 -18.43 14.75
C SER A 101 -4.53 -17.41 15.89
N LYS A 102 -5.30 -16.33 15.75
CA LYS A 102 -5.42 -15.24 16.73
C LYS A 102 -6.73 -15.26 17.53
N SER A 103 -7.59 -16.27 17.32
CA SER A 103 -8.93 -16.37 17.93
C SER A 103 -9.80 -15.12 17.63
N GLN A 104 -9.71 -14.60 16.41
CA GLN A 104 -10.41 -13.40 15.94
C GLN A 104 -11.44 -13.69 14.83
N GLU A 105 -11.87 -14.93 14.68
CA GLU A 105 -12.78 -15.39 13.61
C GLU A 105 -14.11 -14.62 13.57
N LYS A 106 -14.59 -14.17 14.73
CA LYS A 106 -15.83 -13.37 14.83
C LYS A 106 -15.83 -12.07 14.01
N TYR A 107 -14.66 -11.54 13.66
CA TYR A 107 -14.53 -10.32 12.88
C TYR A 107 -14.42 -10.56 11.37
N TYR A 108 -14.56 -11.82 10.92
CA TYR A 108 -14.34 -12.19 9.52
C TYR A 108 -15.19 -11.36 8.55
N ASP A 109 -16.50 -11.26 8.80
CA ASP A 109 -17.42 -10.56 7.90
C ASP A 109 -17.11 -9.06 7.78
N GLN A 110 -16.79 -8.42 8.91
CA GLN A 110 -16.41 -7.00 8.92
C GLN A 110 -15.06 -6.76 8.22
N ILE A 111 -14.12 -7.68 8.38
CA ILE A 111 -12.82 -7.62 7.69
C ILE A 111 -13.00 -7.75 6.19
N MET A 112 -13.89 -8.65 5.74
CA MET A 112 -14.20 -8.79 4.32
C MET A 112 -14.91 -7.55 3.74
N GLN A 113 -15.72 -6.85 4.54
CA GLN A 113 -16.31 -5.57 4.12
C GLN A 113 -15.24 -4.49 3.96
N ILE A 114 -14.26 -4.41 4.86
CA ILE A 114 -13.12 -3.49 4.72
C ILE A 114 -12.29 -3.87 3.49
N ASP A 115 -12.03 -5.16 3.27
CA ASP A 115 -11.26 -5.63 2.11
C ASP A 115 -11.94 -5.23 0.80
N LEU A 116 -13.24 -5.38 0.70
CA LEU A 116 -14.03 -4.95 -0.45
C LEU A 116 -13.95 -3.42 -0.66
N ALA A 117 -14.04 -2.65 0.41
CA ALA A 117 -13.91 -1.19 0.33
C ALA A 117 -12.51 -0.75 -0.14
N VAL A 118 -11.47 -1.44 0.34
CA VAL A 118 -10.08 -1.22 -0.07
C VAL A 118 -9.88 -1.60 -1.54
N GLU A 119 -10.41 -2.74 -1.98
CA GLU A 119 -10.34 -3.16 -3.39
C GLU A 119 -11.08 -2.19 -4.32
N ASN A 120 -12.25 -1.72 -3.94
CA ASN A 120 -13.00 -0.74 -4.73
C ASN A 120 -12.21 0.57 -4.88
N LYS A 121 -11.51 1.01 -3.85
CA LYS A 121 -10.65 2.20 -3.91
C LYS A 121 -9.44 1.96 -4.82
N LEU A 122 -8.81 0.81 -4.73
CA LEU A 122 -7.67 0.44 -5.58
C LEU A 122 -8.08 0.28 -7.05
N SER A 123 -9.27 -0.26 -7.35
CA SER A 123 -9.77 -0.42 -8.72
C SER A 123 -10.11 0.91 -9.41
N THR A 124 -10.44 1.95 -8.64
CA THR A 124 -10.64 3.30 -9.19
C THR A 124 -9.33 4.04 -9.49
N GLU A 125 -8.20 3.58 -8.92
CA GLU A 125 -6.87 4.16 -9.12
C GLU A 125 -6.09 3.54 -10.32
N GLU A 126 -6.75 2.82 -11.22
CA GLU A 126 -6.19 2.25 -12.47
C GLU A 126 -4.88 1.45 -12.29
N VAL A 127 -4.87 0.46 -11.41
CA VAL A 127 -3.74 -0.47 -11.31
C VAL A 127 -4.21 -1.90 -11.54
N GLU A 128 -4.65 -2.21 -12.74
CA GLU A 128 -4.64 -3.59 -13.22
C GLU A 128 -3.24 -3.96 -13.72
N VAL A 129 -2.37 -4.35 -12.82
CA VAL A 129 -1.23 -5.20 -13.20
C VAL A 129 -1.84 -6.60 -13.38
N ASN A 130 -1.90 -7.07 -14.61
CA ASN A 130 -2.33 -8.44 -14.89
C ASN A 130 -1.11 -9.35 -14.63
N PRO A 131 -1.01 -10.00 -13.43
CA PRO A 131 0.11 -10.87 -13.13
C PRO A 131 0.03 -12.11 -14.03
N PHE A 132 1.18 -12.77 -14.24
CA PHE A 132 1.31 -14.02 -14.97
C PHE A 132 1.20 -13.98 -16.51
N LYS A 133 1.21 -12.82 -17.15
CA LYS A 133 1.35 -12.78 -18.60
C LYS A 133 2.67 -13.39 -19.02
N ARG A 134 2.62 -14.24 -20.06
CA ARG A 134 3.83 -14.73 -20.72
C ARG A 134 4.05 -13.95 -22.01
N TRP A 135 5.22 -13.45 -22.20
CA TRP A 135 5.56 -12.77 -23.43
C TRP A 135 6.88 -13.28 -24.03
N TYR A 136 6.92 -13.29 -25.32
CA TYR A 136 8.00 -13.85 -26.12
C TYR A 136 8.46 -12.82 -27.12
N ILE A 137 9.76 -12.62 -27.20
CA ILE A 137 10.34 -11.82 -28.29
C ILE A 137 10.70 -12.74 -29.46
N LYS A 138 10.21 -12.37 -30.64
CA LYS A 138 10.45 -13.14 -31.87
C LYS A 138 11.55 -12.52 -32.73
N LYS A 139 11.39 -11.22 -33.04
CA LYS A 139 12.28 -10.54 -33.99
C LYS A 139 12.35 -9.06 -33.68
N ILE A 140 13.53 -8.46 -33.87
CA ILE A 140 13.65 -6.99 -33.87
C ILE A 140 14.37 -6.56 -35.14
N GLU A 141 13.79 -5.61 -35.84
CA GLU A 141 14.38 -4.88 -36.98
C GLU A 141 14.68 -3.44 -36.49
N PHE A 142 15.88 -2.97 -36.79
CA PHE A 142 16.29 -1.65 -36.34
C PHE A 142 17.29 -0.96 -37.27
N SER A 143 17.29 0.36 -37.23
CA SER A 143 18.16 1.15 -38.07
C SER A 143 18.64 2.38 -37.31
N ASN A 144 19.91 2.69 -37.50
CA ASN A 144 20.58 3.91 -37.01
C ASN A 144 20.54 4.09 -35.48
N PHE A 145 20.48 2.97 -34.74
CA PHE A 145 20.34 2.93 -33.30
C PHE A 145 21.70 2.84 -32.61
N LEU A 146 22.08 3.87 -31.84
CA LEU A 146 23.35 3.98 -31.11
C LEU A 146 24.57 3.68 -31.99
N SER A 147 25.24 2.51 -31.78
CA SER A 147 26.41 2.12 -32.59
C SER A 147 26.05 1.42 -33.90
N TYR A 148 24.78 1.04 -34.07
CA TYR A 148 24.36 0.24 -35.23
C TYR A 148 23.94 1.09 -36.41
N GLY A 149 24.25 0.57 -37.61
CA GLY A 149 23.86 1.17 -38.88
C GLY A 149 22.44 0.85 -39.30
N GLU A 150 22.19 1.01 -40.58
CA GLU A 150 20.90 0.76 -41.21
C GLU A 150 20.60 -0.73 -41.38
N ASN A 151 19.30 -1.06 -41.40
CA ASN A 151 18.78 -2.37 -41.79
C ASN A 151 19.39 -3.53 -40.98
N GLN A 152 19.42 -3.40 -39.67
CA GLN A 152 19.83 -4.45 -38.78
C GLN A 152 18.63 -5.30 -38.36
N THR A 153 18.88 -6.59 -38.17
CA THR A 153 17.85 -7.53 -37.74
C THR A 153 18.47 -8.50 -36.75
N ILE A 154 17.73 -8.77 -35.66
CA ILE A 154 17.97 -9.89 -34.78
C ILE A 154 16.72 -10.77 -34.74
N ASP A 155 16.88 -12.02 -35.06
CA ASP A 155 15.85 -13.05 -35.06
C ASP A 155 16.03 -13.91 -33.80
N PHE A 156 15.23 -13.63 -32.78
CA PHE A 156 15.33 -14.36 -31.53
C PHE A 156 14.84 -15.80 -31.62
N ASP A 157 14.01 -16.14 -32.60
CA ASP A 157 13.56 -17.53 -32.79
C ASP A 157 14.70 -18.46 -33.22
N LYS A 158 15.75 -17.88 -33.78
CA LYS A 158 17.01 -18.60 -34.09
C LYS A 158 17.95 -18.71 -32.88
N CYS A 159 17.60 -18.09 -31.75
CA CYS A 159 18.45 -18.00 -30.57
C CYS A 159 17.95 -18.91 -29.42
N ASN A 160 17.41 -20.08 -29.73
CA ASN A 160 16.96 -21.02 -28.71
C ASN A 160 18.14 -21.67 -27.97
N GLY A 161 18.03 -21.82 -26.66
CA GLY A 161 19.12 -22.28 -25.81
C GLY A 161 20.11 -21.16 -25.48
N ILE A 162 21.37 -21.51 -25.33
CA ILE A 162 22.44 -20.57 -24.98
C ILE A 162 22.97 -19.89 -26.23
N THR A 163 22.83 -18.59 -26.30
CA THR A 163 23.31 -17.76 -27.42
C THR A 163 24.42 -16.84 -26.92
N VAL A 164 25.61 -17.01 -27.46
CA VAL A 164 26.75 -16.15 -27.17
C VAL A 164 26.78 -14.99 -28.15
N VAL A 165 26.98 -13.77 -27.61
CA VAL A 165 27.12 -12.55 -28.41
C VAL A 165 28.56 -12.12 -28.47
N GLU A 166 29.14 -12.26 -29.66
CA GLU A 166 30.53 -11.88 -29.95
C GLU A 166 30.61 -10.53 -30.66
N SER A 167 31.73 -9.85 -30.52
CA SER A 167 32.00 -8.65 -31.30
C SER A 167 33.42 -8.63 -31.84
N ASN A 168 33.55 -8.16 -33.05
CA ASN A 168 34.82 -7.87 -33.67
C ASN A 168 34.86 -6.42 -34.14
N PRO A 169 35.75 -5.55 -33.59
CA PRO A 169 36.72 -5.89 -32.54
C PRO A 169 36.06 -6.14 -31.18
N PRO A 170 36.73 -6.88 -30.28
CA PRO A 170 36.28 -7.09 -28.93
C PRO A 170 36.06 -5.73 -28.20
N ASN A 171 35.06 -5.68 -27.30
CA ASN A 171 34.72 -4.51 -26.44
C ASN A 171 34.12 -3.27 -27.14
N PHE A 172 34.13 -3.20 -28.44
CA PHE A 172 33.68 -2.00 -29.16
C PHE A 172 32.47 -2.24 -30.08
N GLY A 173 31.94 -3.47 -30.13
CA GLY A 173 30.89 -3.85 -31.08
C GLY A 173 29.47 -3.40 -30.69
N GLY A 174 29.21 -3.05 -29.43
CA GLY A 174 27.87 -2.69 -28.98
C GLY A 174 27.01 -3.93 -28.58
N LYS A 175 27.61 -4.95 -27.95
CA LYS A 175 26.90 -6.16 -27.48
C LYS A 175 25.74 -5.84 -26.54
N THR A 176 25.99 -5.08 -25.50
CA THR A 176 24.96 -4.60 -24.55
C THR A 176 23.87 -3.76 -25.25
N VAL A 177 24.26 -2.98 -26.26
CA VAL A 177 23.30 -2.20 -27.06
C VAL A 177 22.30 -3.13 -27.74
N LEU A 178 22.76 -4.24 -28.31
CA LEU A 178 21.92 -5.21 -29.01
C LEU A 178 20.98 -5.97 -28.07
N THR A 179 21.49 -6.39 -26.94
CA THR A 179 20.78 -7.32 -26.04
C THR A 179 19.98 -6.62 -24.93
N VAL A 180 20.34 -5.40 -24.59
CA VAL A 180 19.73 -4.64 -23.48
C VAL A 180 19.09 -3.35 -23.97
N ASP A 181 19.91 -2.43 -24.55
CA ASP A 181 19.43 -1.09 -24.87
C ASP A 181 18.36 -1.11 -25.96
N LEU A 182 18.46 -2.02 -26.90
CA LEU A 182 17.47 -2.20 -27.96
C LEU A 182 16.09 -2.59 -27.40
N LEU A 183 16.06 -3.49 -26.43
CA LEU A 183 14.84 -3.90 -25.73
C LEU A 183 14.28 -2.76 -24.86
N LEU A 184 15.16 -2.09 -24.11
CA LEU A 184 14.76 -0.95 -23.29
C LEU A 184 14.18 0.19 -24.12
N PHE A 185 14.76 0.44 -25.28
CA PHE A 185 14.23 1.44 -26.20
C PHE A 185 12.89 1.02 -26.78
N LEU A 186 12.79 -0.24 -27.24
CA LEU A 186 11.55 -0.76 -27.81
C LEU A 186 10.38 -0.64 -26.83
N PHE A 187 10.56 -1.07 -25.59
CA PHE A 187 9.48 -1.13 -24.60
C PHE A 187 9.28 0.18 -23.82
N PHE A 188 10.37 0.81 -23.41
CA PHE A 188 10.33 1.91 -22.44
C PHE A 188 10.86 3.25 -22.96
N ASN A 189 11.27 3.32 -24.24
CA ASN A 189 11.83 4.53 -24.84
C ASN A 189 13.06 5.09 -24.08
N THR A 190 13.90 4.22 -23.57
CA THR A 190 15.10 4.57 -22.81
C THR A 190 16.27 3.64 -23.14
N THR A 191 17.47 3.99 -22.71
CA THR A 191 18.68 3.17 -22.86
C THR A 191 19.51 3.25 -21.58
N THR A 192 20.42 2.31 -21.36
CA THR A 192 21.41 2.37 -20.28
C THR A 192 22.52 3.39 -20.56
N LYS A 193 22.69 3.79 -21.82
CA LYS A 193 23.79 4.65 -22.29
C LYS A 193 23.47 6.11 -22.20
N THR A 194 22.22 6.50 -22.45
CA THR A 194 21.78 7.89 -22.46
C THR A 194 20.28 8.01 -22.19
N GLN A 195 19.91 9.08 -21.55
CA GLN A 195 18.52 9.49 -21.41
C GLN A 195 18.12 10.56 -22.45
N LYS A 196 19.12 11.07 -23.20
CA LYS A 196 18.89 12.13 -24.19
C LYS A 196 18.57 11.51 -25.54
N ALA A 197 17.41 11.79 -26.08
CA ALA A 197 16.97 11.28 -27.38
C ALA A 197 17.93 11.59 -28.54
N GLU A 198 18.65 12.71 -28.44
CA GLU A 198 19.66 13.10 -29.45
C GLU A 198 20.83 12.12 -29.53
N GLU A 199 21.19 11.51 -28.43
CA GLU A 199 22.34 10.63 -28.32
C GLU A 199 22.02 9.19 -28.75
N ILE A 200 20.74 8.87 -29.00
CA ILE A 200 20.29 7.58 -29.52
C ILE A 200 20.64 7.41 -30.99
N PHE A 201 20.74 8.51 -31.74
CA PHE A 201 21.13 8.46 -33.14
C PHE A 201 22.58 8.00 -33.28
N ASN A 202 22.83 7.18 -34.29
CA ASN A 202 24.20 6.80 -34.59
C ASN A 202 25.04 8.03 -34.94
N ARG A 203 26.13 8.25 -34.20
CA ARG A 203 26.99 9.44 -34.32
C ARG A 203 27.81 9.46 -35.61
N PHE A 204 27.92 8.31 -36.26
CA PHE A 204 28.68 8.12 -37.51
C PHE A 204 27.76 7.98 -38.74
N SER A 205 26.49 8.29 -38.58
CA SER A 205 25.47 8.27 -39.62
C SER A 205 24.84 9.65 -39.79
N ASP A 206 24.70 10.04 -41.05
CA ASP A 206 24.01 11.32 -41.38
C ASP A 206 22.48 11.18 -41.39
N LYS A 207 21.98 10.02 -41.02
CA LYS A 207 20.53 9.80 -41.01
C LYS A 207 19.83 10.53 -39.87
N ASN A 208 18.68 11.06 -40.20
CA ASN A 208 17.84 11.83 -39.28
C ASN A 208 16.73 10.97 -38.66
N THR A 209 16.76 9.67 -38.85
CA THR A 209 15.76 8.75 -38.31
C THR A 209 16.42 7.58 -37.61
N VAL A 210 15.85 7.20 -36.48
CA VAL A 210 16.09 5.95 -35.78
C VAL A 210 14.79 5.17 -35.82
N SER A 211 14.83 3.91 -36.15
CA SER A 211 13.65 3.03 -36.11
C SER A 211 13.98 1.72 -35.41
N VAL A 212 13.08 1.29 -34.56
CA VAL A 212 13.12 -0.03 -33.91
C VAL A 212 11.73 -0.63 -33.98
N ARG A 213 11.63 -1.80 -34.59
CA ARG A 213 10.39 -2.57 -34.74
C ARG A 213 10.58 -3.97 -34.19
N GLY A 214 9.77 -4.32 -33.18
CA GLY A 214 9.81 -5.64 -32.56
C GLY A 214 8.53 -6.43 -32.81
N GLU A 215 8.69 -7.68 -33.14
CA GLU A 215 7.62 -8.69 -33.17
C GLU A 215 7.68 -9.45 -31.85
N ILE A 216 6.58 -9.40 -31.08
CA ILE A 216 6.44 -10.04 -29.80
C ILE A 216 5.16 -10.86 -29.74
N GLN A 217 5.15 -11.86 -28.90
CA GLN A 217 3.95 -12.62 -28.58
C GLN A 217 3.60 -12.42 -27.12
N ILE A 218 2.34 -12.11 -26.82
CA ILE A 218 1.84 -11.94 -25.46
C ILE A 218 0.65 -12.88 -25.31
N ASP A 219 0.72 -13.81 -24.35
CA ASP A 219 -0.32 -14.81 -24.08
C ASP A 219 -0.80 -15.58 -25.34
N GLY A 220 0.16 -15.90 -26.23
CA GLY A 220 -0.11 -16.63 -27.46
C GLY A 220 -0.52 -15.78 -28.67
N GLU A 221 -0.75 -14.49 -28.48
CA GLU A 221 -1.15 -13.53 -29.51
C GLU A 221 0.06 -12.71 -30.00
N ASP A 222 0.18 -12.51 -31.30
CA ASP A 222 1.29 -11.81 -31.92
C ASP A 222 1.04 -10.31 -32.03
N TYR A 223 2.03 -9.53 -31.62
CA TYR A 223 1.99 -8.06 -31.65
C TYR A 223 3.24 -7.49 -32.28
N ILE A 224 3.11 -6.27 -32.77
CA ILE A 224 4.22 -5.49 -33.31
C ILE A 224 4.28 -4.15 -32.57
N ILE A 225 5.43 -3.84 -32.02
CA ILE A 225 5.76 -2.53 -31.45
C ILE A 225 6.76 -1.86 -32.39
N ALA A 226 6.47 -0.64 -32.81
CA ALA A 226 7.38 0.14 -33.63
C ALA A 226 7.62 1.52 -33.01
N ARG A 227 8.89 1.83 -32.72
CA ARG A 227 9.32 3.15 -32.27
C ARG A 227 10.19 3.82 -33.32
N LYS A 228 9.92 5.08 -33.52
CA LYS A 228 10.70 5.89 -34.46
C LYS A 228 11.07 7.23 -33.84
N LEU A 229 12.31 7.61 -33.94
CA LEU A 229 12.77 8.96 -33.65
C LEU A 229 13.11 9.66 -34.97
N GLU A 230 12.64 10.86 -35.13
CA GLU A 230 12.98 11.73 -36.26
C GLU A 230 13.53 13.05 -35.71
N ARG A 231 14.76 13.39 -36.07
CA ARG A 231 15.36 14.69 -35.74
C ARG A 231 15.27 15.66 -36.89
N LYS A 232 14.85 16.87 -36.59
CA LYS A 232 14.83 18.00 -37.56
C LYS A 232 15.58 19.16 -36.99
N LYS A 233 16.41 19.79 -37.81
CA LYS A 233 17.16 20.95 -37.42
C LYS A 233 16.27 22.20 -37.61
N SER A 234 16.10 22.97 -36.54
CA SER A 234 15.35 24.21 -36.57
C SER A 234 16.12 25.28 -37.37
N LYS A 235 15.44 26.34 -37.76
CA LYS A 235 16.12 27.48 -38.42
C LYS A 235 17.16 28.16 -37.52
N ALA A 236 17.06 27.97 -36.20
CA ALA A 236 18.01 28.46 -35.20
C ALA A 236 19.21 27.50 -35.00
N GLY A 237 19.25 26.39 -35.68
CA GLY A 237 20.33 25.39 -35.58
C GLY A 237 20.12 24.32 -34.51
N GLU A 238 19.08 24.40 -33.72
CA GLU A 238 18.75 23.45 -32.67
C GLU A 238 18.03 22.21 -33.24
N TRP A 239 18.32 21.04 -32.66
CA TRP A 239 17.66 19.79 -33.03
C TRP A 239 16.35 19.63 -32.29
N THR A 240 15.27 19.39 -33.00
CA THR A 240 13.97 18.99 -32.45
C THR A 240 13.77 17.50 -32.78
N ILE A 241 13.40 16.71 -31.79
CA ILE A 241 13.20 15.26 -31.96
C ILE A 241 11.73 14.94 -31.77
N LYS A 242 11.15 14.29 -32.76
CA LYS A 242 9.81 13.70 -32.71
C LYS A 242 9.93 12.21 -32.42
N THR A 243 9.16 11.72 -31.46
CA THR A 243 9.06 10.30 -31.16
C THR A 243 7.69 9.81 -31.58
N GLU A 244 7.67 8.72 -32.36
CA GLU A 244 6.46 8.00 -32.77
C GLU A 244 6.48 6.61 -32.14
N LEU A 245 5.29 6.12 -31.76
CA LEU A 245 5.09 4.79 -31.22
C LEU A 245 3.82 4.20 -31.83
N ASP A 246 3.97 3.09 -32.51
CA ASP A 246 2.87 2.34 -33.08
C ASP A 246 2.78 0.97 -32.42
N PHE A 247 1.57 0.49 -32.23
CA PHE A 247 1.29 -0.81 -31.65
C PHE A 247 0.20 -1.53 -32.44
N PHE A 248 0.51 -2.70 -32.96
CA PHE A 248 -0.38 -3.50 -33.78
C PHE A 248 -0.52 -4.91 -33.22
N LYS A 249 -1.73 -5.46 -33.32
CA LYS A 249 -1.97 -6.89 -33.17
C LYS A 249 -1.91 -7.55 -34.55
N LYS A 250 -1.16 -8.62 -34.70
CA LYS A 250 -1.06 -9.41 -35.91
C LYS A 250 -2.13 -10.51 -35.85
N MET A 251 -3.04 -10.48 -36.77
CA MET A 251 -4.11 -11.46 -36.86
C MET A 251 -3.62 -12.74 -37.60
N SER A 252 -4.32 -13.85 -37.41
CA SER A 252 -3.97 -15.14 -38.02
C SER A 252 -3.97 -15.13 -39.56
N ASP A 253 -4.71 -14.21 -40.18
CA ASP A 253 -4.71 -13.97 -41.63
C ASP A 253 -3.58 -13.05 -42.13
N GLY A 254 -2.72 -12.58 -41.17
CA GLY A 254 -1.61 -11.67 -41.47
C GLY A 254 -2.00 -10.18 -41.49
N GLN A 255 -3.29 -9.82 -41.29
CA GLN A 255 -3.70 -8.44 -41.18
C GLN A 255 -3.19 -7.84 -39.89
N LEU A 256 -2.90 -6.52 -39.90
CA LEU A 256 -2.48 -5.75 -38.73
C LEU A 256 -3.64 -4.91 -38.23
N LEU A 257 -4.11 -5.22 -37.04
CA LEU A 257 -5.10 -4.41 -36.35
C LEU A 257 -4.36 -3.35 -35.52
N ASN A 258 -4.70 -2.09 -35.73
CA ASN A 258 -4.08 -1.00 -35.00
C ASN A 258 -4.63 -0.92 -33.57
N PHE A 259 -3.72 -1.05 -32.60
CA PHE A 259 -3.97 -0.92 -31.16
C PHE A 259 -3.27 0.32 -30.56
N THR A 260 -2.74 1.19 -31.42
CA THR A 260 -2.14 2.45 -30.98
C THR A 260 -3.24 3.33 -30.38
N GLY A 261 -3.08 3.75 -29.13
CA GLY A 261 -4.00 4.66 -28.46
C GLY A 261 -4.02 6.04 -29.12
N GLU A 262 -5.03 6.83 -28.84
CA GLU A 262 -5.12 8.22 -29.33
C GLU A 262 -3.95 9.06 -28.86
N GLN A 263 -3.46 8.79 -27.64
CA GLN A 263 -2.26 9.39 -27.08
C GLN A 263 -1.17 8.35 -26.90
N ARG A 264 0.08 8.71 -27.18
CA ARG A 264 1.25 7.86 -26.95
C ARG A 264 1.30 7.25 -25.55
N ARG A 265 0.84 7.98 -24.54
CA ARG A 265 0.79 7.54 -23.14
C ARG A 265 -0.09 6.30 -22.97
N GLU A 266 -1.22 6.23 -23.64
CA GLU A 266 -2.13 5.06 -23.57
C GLU A 266 -1.47 3.79 -24.12
N THR A 267 -0.76 3.94 -25.25
CA THR A 267 0.02 2.83 -25.81
C THR A 267 1.15 2.39 -24.88
N GLU A 268 1.86 3.33 -24.28
CA GLU A 268 2.92 3.04 -23.30
C GLU A 268 2.37 2.34 -22.06
N GLU A 269 1.19 2.74 -21.57
CA GLU A 269 0.50 2.08 -20.45
C GLU A 269 0.09 0.65 -20.80
N PHE A 270 -0.42 0.42 -22.01
CA PHE A 270 -0.74 -0.93 -22.47
C PHE A 270 0.50 -1.84 -22.52
N ILE A 271 1.61 -1.33 -23.04
CA ILE A 271 2.89 -2.06 -23.06
C ILE A 271 3.33 -2.40 -21.64
N LYS A 272 3.27 -1.45 -20.73
CA LYS A 272 3.60 -1.69 -19.31
C LYS A 272 2.70 -2.73 -18.65
N LYS A 273 1.40 -2.69 -18.92
CA LYS A 273 0.45 -3.70 -18.39
C LYS A 273 0.75 -5.10 -18.91
N SER A 274 1.40 -5.22 -20.06
CA SER A 274 1.65 -6.51 -20.72
C SER A 274 3.03 -7.10 -20.43
N ILE A 275 4.04 -6.26 -20.26
CA ILE A 275 5.45 -6.65 -20.14
C ILE A 275 6.00 -6.38 -18.73
N GLY A 276 5.32 -5.58 -17.94
CA GLY A 276 5.80 -5.04 -16.68
C GLY A 276 6.40 -3.65 -16.86
N ASP A 277 6.82 -3.05 -15.74
CA ASP A 277 7.56 -1.81 -15.80
C ASP A 277 9.05 -2.05 -16.11
N MET A 278 9.81 -0.98 -16.30
CA MET A 278 11.23 -1.08 -16.63
C MET A 278 12.06 -1.73 -15.52
N ASP A 279 11.67 -1.50 -14.25
CA ASP A 279 12.35 -2.14 -13.12
C ASP A 279 12.10 -3.64 -13.08
N ASP A 280 10.85 -4.06 -13.35
CA ASP A 280 10.48 -5.47 -13.44
C ASP A 280 11.26 -6.14 -14.58
N PHE A 281 11.33 -5.47 -15.72
CA PHE A 281 12.09 -5.93 -16.88
C PHE A 281 13.58 -6.11 -16.58
N LEU A 282 14.20 -5.11 -15.98
CA LEU A 282 15.60 -5.16 -15.60
C LEU A 282 15.88 -6.19 -14.50
N MET A 283 14.94 -6.39 -13.59
CA MET A 283 15.05 -7.40 -12.53
C MET A 283 14.95 -8.82 -13.07
N THR A 284 14.11 -9.06 -14.06
CA THR A 284 13.79 -10.42 -14.52
C THR A 284 14.62 -10.86 -15.72
N ILE A 285 15.08 -9.91 -16.56
CA ILE A 285 15.70 -10.23 -17.86
C ILE A 285 17.19 -9.93 -17.89
N VAL A 286 17.60 -8.78 -17.38
CA VAL A 286 18.97 -8.29 -17.59
C VAL A 286 19.82 -8.42 -16.34
N THR A 287 20.87 -9.20 -16.43
CA THR A 287 21.89 -9.30 -15.40
C THR A 287 23.23 -8.85 -15.96
N THR A 288 23.79 -7.82 -15.36
CA THR A 288 25.11 -7.27 -15.68
C THR A 288 26.05 -7.50 -14.51
N ALA A 289 27.35 -7.41 -14.72
CA ALA A 289 28.33 -7.55 -13.65
C ALA A 289 28.08 -6.57 -12.48
N SER A 290 27.50 -5.43 -12.75
CA SER A 290 27.19 -4.41 -11.74
C SER A 290 25.94 -4.71 -10.92
N ASN A 291 24.89 -5.32 -11.51
CA ASN A 291 23.65 -5.58 -10.79
C ASN A 291 23.51 -7.01 -10.23
N LEU A 292 24.46 -7.87 -10.55
CA LEU A 292 24.39 -9.29 -10.21
C LEU A 292 24.29 -9.52 -8.69
N GLU A 293 25.19 -8.89 -7.93
CA GLU A 293 25.35 -9.13 -6.50
C GLU A 293 24.50 -8.18 -5.61
N ASP A 294 23.79 -7.21 -6.18
CA ASP A 294 23.02 -6.21 -5.45
C ASP A 294 22.05 -6.81 -4.44
N LEU A 295 21.39 -7.91 -4.80
CA LEU A 295 20.49 -8.60 -3.91
C LEU A 295 21.24 -9.26 -2.74
N LEU A 296 22.45 -9.77 -2.98
CA LEU A 296 23.28 -10.36 -1.95
C LEU A 296 23.86 -9.28 -1.02
N ASP A 297 24.19 -8.12 -1.57
CA ASP A 297 24.79 -7.00 -0.84
C ASP A 297 23.76 -6.09 -0.17
N ALA A 298 22.49 -6.19 -0.60
CA ALA A 298 21.42 -5.41 -0.02
C ALA A 298 21.27 -5.66 1.48
N LYS A 299 20.84 -4.64 2.21
CA LYS A 299 20.48 -4.80 3.63
C LYS A 299 19.35 -5.83 3.78
N PRO A 300 19.29 -6.59 4.87
CA PRO A 300 18.29 -7.66 5.05
C PRO A 300 16.84 -7.22 4.82
N THR A 301 16.50 -5.99 5.21
CA THR A 301 15.18 -5.39 4.95
C THR A 301 14.92 -5.12 3.47
N ALA A 302 15.94 -4.67 2.74
CA ALA A 302 15.84 -4.43 1.30
C ALA A 302 15.72 -5.75 0.52
N ARG A 303 16.40 -6.82 0.95
CA ARG A 303 16.25 -8.17 0.39
C ARG A 303 14.81 -8.65 0.50
N GLY A 304 14.17 -8.44 1.66
CA GLY A 304 12.77 -8.76 1.87
C GLY A 304 11.83 -7.99 0.93
N GLN A 305 12.13 -6.73 0.64
CA GLN A 305 11.35 -5.92 -0.33
C GLN A 305 11.50 -6.45 -1.76
N VAL A 306 12.71 -6.78 -2.18
CA VAL A 306 12.95 -7.36 -3.51
C VAL A 306 12.24 -8.71 -3.65
N LEU A 307 12.37 -9.59 -2.65
CA LEU A 307 11.63 -10.86 -2.65
C LEU A 307 10.12 -10.66 -2.67
N SER A 308 9.61 -9.72 -1.90
CA SER A 308 8.18 -9.37 -1.90
C SER A 308 7.71 -8.94 -3.29
N ARG A 309 8.54 -8.20 -4.03
CA ARG A 309 8.23 -7.77 -5.40
C ARG A 309 8.19 -8.98 -6.35
N PHE A 310 9.19 -9.84 -6.32
CA PHE A 310 9.19 -11.07 -7.12
C PHE A 310 7.97 -11.96 -6.82
N LEU A 311 7.59 -12.06 -5.56
CA LEU A 311 6.44 -12.86 -5.14
C LEU A 311 5.09 -12.15 -5.36
N GLY A 312 5.07 -10.94 -5.93
CA GLY A 312 3.83 -10.19 -6.19
C GLY A 312 3.13 -9.66 -4.93
N LEU A 313 3.85 -9.58 -3.80
CA LEU A 313 3.26 -9.12 -2.53
C LEU A 313 3.04 -7.60 -2.50
N GLU A 314 3.48 -6.87 -3.51
CA GLU A 314 3.25 -5.42 -3.62
C GLU A 314 1.76 -5.06 -3.63
N PHE A 315 0.92 -5.93 -4.21
CA PHE A 315 -0.51 -5.75 -4.17
C PHE A 315 -1.06 -5.77 -2.73
N LEU A 316 -0.58 -6.69 -1.89
CA LEU A 316 -0.95 -6.75 -0.47
C LEU A 316 -0.46 -5.49 0.27
N LYS A 317 0.72 -5.00 -0.07
CA LYS A 317 1.24 -3.75 0.47
C LYS A 317 0.40 -2.55 0.06
N LYS A 318 -0.06 -2.49 -1.18
CA LYS A 318 -1.00 -1.46 -1.64
C LYS A 318 -2.34 -1.54 -0.89
N LYS A 319 -2.86 -2.76 -0.64
CA LYS A 319 -4.03 -2.96 0.21
C LYS A 319 -3.79 -2.43 1.63
N GLU A 320 -2.65 -2.73 2.24
CA GLU A 320 -2.27 -2.21 3.55
C GLU A 320 -2.19 -0.67 3.55
N GLU A 321 -1.54 -0.07 2.57
CA GLU A 321 -1.40 1.38 2.44
C GLU A 321 -2.75 2.07 2.21
N SER A 322 -3.59 1.53 1.33
CA SER A 322 -4.94 2.03 1.11
C SER A 322 -5.80 1.92 2.37
N ALA A 323 -5.72 0.80 3.08
CA ALA A 323 -6.41 0.61 4.35
C ALA A 323 -5.91 1.56 5.44
N LYS A 324 -4.59 1.81 5.53
CA LYS A 324 -4.02 2.82 6.41
C LYS A 324 -4.57 4.21 6.11
N ASN A 325 -4.74 4.52 4.83
CA ASN A 325 -5.32 5.78 4.39
C ASN A 325 -6.77 5.90 4.86
N ILE A 326 -7.59 4.90 4.61
CA ILE A 326 -8.99 4.86 5.04
C ILE A 326 -9.08 4.91 6.57
N PHE A 327 -8.28 4.10 7.27
CA PHE A 327 -8.27 4.05 8.72
C PHE A 327 -7.87 5.38 9.36
N SER A 328 -6.87 6.05 8.84
CA SER A 328 -6.47 7.33 9.37
C SER A 328 -7.51 8.42 9.09
N GLU A 329 -8.19 8.37 7.94
CA GLU A 329 -9.33 9.22 7.66
C GLU A 329 -10.43 9.01 8.69
N PHE A 330 -10.77 7.78 8.95
CA PHE A 330 -11.72 7.41 9.99
C PHE A 330 -11.25 7.87 11.38
N SER A 331 -10.01 7.55 11.76
CA SER A 331 -9.46 7.81 13.09
C SER A 331 -9.44 9.30 13.47
N LYS A 332 -9.24 10.19 12.51
CA LYS A 332 -9.24 11.64 12.77
C LYS A 332 -10.65 12.24 12.86
N GLY A 333 -11.60 11.58 12.21
CA GLY A 333 -13.02 11.92 12.31
C GLY A 333 -13.70 11.39 13.57
N MET A 334 -13.02 10.59 14.40
CA MET A 334 -13.64 9.99 15.58
C MET A 334 -14.09 11.03 16.59
N LEU A 335 -15.28 10.84 17.11
CA LEU A 335 -15.86 11.70 18.16
C LEU A 335 -15.03 11.70 19.44
N SER A 336 -14.31 10.61 19.73
CA SER A 336 -13.37 10.53 20.85
C SER A 336 -12.22 11.56 20.80
N ASN A 337 -11.94 12.14 19.62
CA ASN A 337 -10.96 13.23 19.49
C ASN A 337 -11.51 14.57 19.99
N VAL A 338 -12.82 14.73 20.08
CA VAL A 338 -13.51 15.94 20.47
C VAL A 338 -14.14 15.79 21.85
N TYR A 339 -14.65 14.61 22.16
CA TYR A 339 -15.38 14.32 23.38
C TYR A 339 -14.67 13.27 24.21
N ASP A 340 -14.46 13.61 25.48
CA ASP A 340 -14.01 12.63 26.47
C ASP A 340 -15.20 11.86 27.04
N THR A 341 -15.24 10.56 26.84
CA THR A 341 -16.32 9.68 27.29
C THR A 341 -16.50 9.71 28.80
N GLN A 342 -15.41 9.87 29.54
CA GLN A 342 -15.46 9.90 30.99
C GLN A 342 -16.07 11.23 31.50
N SER A 343 -15.68 12.33 30.90
CA SER A 343 -16.29 13.65 31.15
C SER A 343 -17.78 13.67 30.82
N LEU A 344 -18.19 13.07 29.69
CA LEU A 344 -19.61 12.99 29.33
C LEU A 344 -20.42 12.15 30.35
N LYS A 345 -19.86 11.03 30.79
CA LYS A 345 -20.50 10.21 31.84
C LYS A 345 -20.60 10.95 33.13
N GLN A 346 -19.55 11.64 33.56
CA GLN A 346 -19.58 12.46 34.76
C GLN A 346 -20.60 13.57 34.65
N SER A 347 -20.64 14.30 33.54
CA SER A 347 -21.66 15.33 33.29
C SER A 347 -23.08 14.75 33.34
N ASN A 348 -23.31 13.55 32.85
CA ASN A 348 -24.63 12.91 32.95
C ASN A 348 -25.01 12.57 34.39
N GLU A 349 -24.08 12.16 35.22
CA GLU A 349 -24.34 11.94 36.64
C GLU A 349 -24.61 13.28 37.39
N ASP A 350 -23.84 14.32 37.06
CA ASP A 350 -24.07 15.65 37.60
C ASP A 350 -25.43 16.20 37.18
N PHE A 351 -25.84 16.01 35.91
CA PHE A 351 -27.18 16.38 35.43
C PHE A 351 -28.31 15.60 36.12
N LYS A 352 -28.11 14.29 36.37
CA LYS A 352 -29.09 13.50 37.14
C LYS A 352 -29.28 14.00 38.55
N LEU A 353 -28.19 14.34 39.26
CA LEU A 353 -28.23 14.93 40.56
C LEU A 353 -28.93 16.28 40.55
N GLU A 354 -28.70 17.10 39.53
CA GLU A 354 -29.38 18.37 39.33
C GLU A 354 -30.88 18.16 39.09
N ILE A 355 -31.27 17.18 38.28
CA ILE A 355 -32.66 16.79 38.04
C ILE A 355 -33.34 16.34 39.36
N GLU A 356 -32.65 15.55 40.19
CA GLU A 356 -33.17 15.14 41.52
C GLU A 356 -33.43 16.36 42.42
N ASN A 357 -32.51 17.30 42.46
CA ASN A 357 -32.65 18.53 43.22
C ASN A 357 -33.82 19.38 42.71
N LEU A 358 -33.92 19.55 41.37
CA LEU A 358 -35.02 20.29 40.76
C LEU A 358 -36.37 19.60 41.00
N ASN A 359 -36.44 18.28 41.01
CA ASN A 359 -37.63 17.53 41.36
C ASN A 359 -38.05 17.74 42.84
N LEU A 360 -37.06 17.80 43.75
CA LEU A 360 -37.34 18.16 45.16
C LEU A 360 -37.91 19.58 45.29
N GLU A 361 -37.31 20.55 44.56
CA GLU A 361 -37.82 21.93 44.55
C GLU A 361 -39.24 22.02 43.95
N ILE A 362 -39.53 21.24 42.89
CA ILE A 362 -40.89 21.13 42.33
C ILE A 362 -41.85 20.60 43.36
N SER A 363 -41.50 19.53 44.07
CA SER A 363 -42.30 18.91 45.10
C SER A 363 -42.59 19.90 46.27
N GLU A 364 -41.55 20.66 46.68
CA GLU A 364 -41.72 21.70 47.66
C GLU A 364 -42.64 22.86 47.17
N ALA A 365 -42.45 23.26 45.87
CA ALA A 365 -43.31 24.27 45.27
C ALA A 365 -44.79 23.81 45.20
N GLU A 366 -45.01 22.53 44.81
CA GLU A 366 -46.36 21.92 44.78
C GLU A 366 -47.04 21.93 46.14
N THR A 367 -46.30 21.55 47.17
CA THR A 367 -46.86 21.60 48.55
C THR A 367 -47.22 23.03 48.99
N LYS A 368 -46.38 24.02 48.61
CA LYS A 368 -46.65 25.43 48.86
C LYS A 368 -47.81 25.96 48.00
N ILE A 369 -47.92 25.56 46.75
CA ILE A 369 -49.04 25.89 45.88
C ILE A 369 -50.36 25.37 46.50
N LEU A 370 -50.31 24.13 47.00
CA LEU A 370 -51.49 23.52 47.66
C LEU A 370 -51.92 24.28 48.90
N ASP A 371 -51.00 24.69 49.76
CA ASP A 371 -51.28 25.53 50.94
C ASP A 371 -51.83 26.90 50.50
N VAL A 372 -51.21 27.58 49.58
CA VAL A 372 -51.64 28.85 49.03
C VAL A 372 -53.00 28.76 48.39
N ASN A 373 -53.29 27.67 47.64
CA ASN A 373 -54.60 27.40 47.04
C ASN A 373 -55.69 27.25 48.12
N LEU A 374 -55.42 26.54 49.21
CA LEU A 374 -56.34 26.47 50.39
C LEU A 374 -56.59 27.82 51.03
N ARG A 375 -55.57 28.65 51.17
CA ARG A 375 -55.67 30.01 51.70
C ARG A 375 -56.39 30.94 50.72
N LEU A 376 -56.16 30.79 49.41
CA LEU A 376 -56.86 31.49 48.35
C LEU A 376 -58.34 31.17 48.36
N GLN A 377 -58.68 29.89 48.44
CA GLN A 377 -60.07 29.43 48.49
C GLN A 377 -60.80 30.04 49.67
N LYS A 378 -60.19 30.08 50.86
CA LYS A 378 -60.72 30.74 52.03
C LYS A 378 -60.83 32.25 51.81
N GLY A 379 -59.81 32.86 51.21
CA GLY A 379 -59.80 34.29 50.87
C GLY A 379 -60.85 34.67 49.83
N GLN A 380 -61.00 33.86 48.82
CA GLN A 380 -62.02 34.00 47.78
C GLN A 380 -63.42 33.85 48.38
N GLN A 381 -63.64 32.85 49.23
CA GLN A 381 -64.88 32.61 49.88
C GLN A 381 -65.26 33.79 50.78
N TYR A 382 -64.27 34.32 51.52
CA TYR A 382 -64.44 35.52 52.29
C TYR A 382 -64.76 36.76 51.41
N LYS A 383 -64.07 36.91 50.28
CA LYS A 383 -64.36 37.97 49.30
C LYS A 383 -65.75 37.83 48.67
N ASP A 384 -66.13 36.58 48.30
CA ASP A 384 -67.49 36.30 47.78
C ASP A 384 -68.59 36.56 48.82
N ASP A 385 -68.34 36.21 50.07
CA ASP A 385 -69.29 36.55 51.15
C ASP A 385 -69.37 38.03 51.36
N LEU A 386 -68.23 38.76 51.16
CA LEU A 386 -68.25 40.23 51.17
C LEU A 386 -68.94 40.81 49.96
N LEU A 387 -68.75 40.18 48.75
CA LEU A 387 -69.47 40.60 47.55
C LEU A 387 -70.96 40.26 47.55
N LYS A 388 -71.39 39.15 48.14
CA LYS A 388 -72.77 38.83 48.36
C LYS A 388 -73.44 39.81 49.32
N SER A 389 -72.66 40.45 50.13
CA SER A 389 -73.16 41.52 51.03
C SER A 389 -73.22 42.87 50.39
N LYS A 390 -72.82 42.98 49.07
CA LYS A 390 -72.83 44.24 48.33
C LYS A 390 -73.88 44.29 47.26
N PHE A 391 -74.47 45.40 47.05
CA PHE A 391 -75.35 45.68 45.93
C PHE A 391 -74.61 45.80 44.61
N SER A 392 -75.18 45.22 43.57
CA SER A 392 -74.66 45.19 42.23
C SER A 392 -74.91 46.52 41.57
N ASP A 393 -73.92 47.12 41.05
CA ASP A 393 -73.74 47.63 39.67
C ASP A 393 -72.48 48.39 39.51
N LEU A 394 -71.97 48.37 38.41
CA LEU A 394 -70.77 48.71 38.16
C LEU A 394 -70.31 49.27 36.90
N ASP A 395 -69.44 50.12 36.90
CA ASP A 395 -68.84 50.60 35.68
C ASP A 395 -67.38 50.89 35.77
N GLN A 396 -66.79 50.59 34.63
CA GLN A 396 -66.25 51.36 33.61
C GLN A 396 -65.03 52.15 33.98
N ASP A 397 -64.05 51.98 33.30
CA ASP A 397 -62.78 52.64 33.21
C ASP A 397 -61.64 52.07 34.00
N LEU A 398 -61.34 50.99 33.39
CA LEU A 398 -60.09 50.40 33.68
C LEU A 398 -59.36 50.13 32.54
N VAL A 399 -58.71 51.06 32.03
CA VAL A 399 -57.64 50.70 31.12
C VAL A 399 -56.74 51.85 30.84
N LYS A 400 -55.65 51.90 31.46
CA LYS A 400 -54.50 52.63 30.94
C LYS A 400 -53.28 51.78 31.06
N LEU A 401 -53.30 50.76 30.25
CA LEU A 401 -52.05 50.10 29.86
C LEU A 401 -52.07 49.91 28.35
N ASN A 402 -50.90 50.12 27.77
CA ASN A 402 -50.76 50.07 26.33
C ASN A 402 -50.41 48.65 25.90
N PRO A 403 -51.40 47.82 25.50
CA PRO A 403 -51.14 46.46 25.10
C PRO A 403 -50.36 46.38 23.76
N THR A 404 -50.34 47.51 23.05
CA THR A 404 -49.66 47.62 21.80
C THR A 404 -48.16 47.39 21.90
N LYS A 405 -47.51 47.91 22.96
CA LYS A 405 -46.05 47.71 23.11
C LYS A 405 -45.64 46.27 23.41
N LEU A 406 -46.44 45.58 24.21
CA LEU A 406 -46.18 44.17 24.48
C LEU A 406 -46.44 43.28 23.28
N GLN A 407 -47.45 43.65 22.49
CA GLN A 407 -47.74 42.96 21.25
C GLN A 407 -46.65 43.20 20.19
N GLU A 408 -46.17 44.46 20.12
CA GLU A 408 -45.04 44.81 19.23
C GLU A 408 -43.78 43.97 19.56
N GLU A 409 -43.46 43.78 20.82
CA GLU A 409 -42.30 43.00 21.28
C GLU A 409 -42.47 41.49 20.99
N ILE A 410 -43.71 40.98 21.13
CA ILE A 410 -44.02 39.58 20.72
C ILE A 410 -43.85 39.41 19.23
N ASP A 411 -44.34 40.36 18.43
CA ASP A 411 -44.30 40.27 16.98
C ASP A 411 -42.87 40.41 16.45
N GLU A 412 -42.00 41.25 17.05
CA GLU A 412 -40.59 41.36 16.73
C GLU A 412 -39.83 40.06 17.04
N LEU A 413 -40.05 39.49 18.22
CA LEU A 413 -39.39 38.23 18.61
C LEU A 413 -39.84 37.04 17.75
N LYS A 414 -41.14 37.02 17.34
CA LYS A 414 -41.66 36.02 16.38
C LYS A 414 -40.98 36.10 15.01
N LEU A 415 -40.86 37.34 14.53
CA LEU A 415 -40.18 37.56 13.23
C LEU A 415 -38.71 37.15 13.29
N GLN A 416 -38.04 37.47 14.39
CA GLN A 416 -36.63 37.12 14.59
C GLN A 416 -36.41 35.62 14.70
N SER A 417 -37.29 34.91 15.43
CA SER A 417 -37.26 33.44 15.53
C SER A 417 -37.52 32.76 14.17
N GLN A 418 -38.50 33.29 13.41
CA GLN A 418 -38.78 32.76 12.06
C GLN A 418 -37.60 32.94 11.13
N LYS A 419 -36.90 34.10 11.20
CA LYS A 419 -35.70 34.34 10.37
C LYS A 419 -34.58 33.41 10.70
N LEU A 420 -34.24 33.25 11.99
CA LEU A 420 -33.20 32.33 12.43
C LEU A 420 -33.50 30.87 12.04
N ASN A 421 -34.79 30.49 12.10
CA ASN A 421 -35.22 29.14 11.70
C ASN A 421 -35.14 28.93 10.18
N SER A 422 -35.42 29.98 9.39
CA SER A 422 -35.25 29.92 7.94
C SER A 422 -33.79 29.85 7.56
N ASP A 423 -32.95 30.63 8.27
CA ASP A 423 -31.50 30.59 8.06
C ASP A 423 -30.90 29.21 8.38
N LEU A 424 -31.33 28.59 9.49
CA LEU A 424 -30.93 27.25 9.86
C LEU A 424 -31.38 26.20 8.85
N LYS A 425 -32.64 26.31 8.37
CA LYS A 425 -33.19 25.38 7.35
C LYS A 425 -32.51 25.52 5.99
N SER A 426 -32.06 26.72 5.65
CA SER A 426 -31.35 26.97 4.41
C SER A 426 -29.89 26.58 4.45
N PHE A 427 -29.37 26.38 5.66
CA PHE A 427 -27.95 26.10 5.85
C PHE A 427 -27.61 24.63 5.51
N LYS A 428 -26.99 24.44 4.39
CA LYS A 428 -26.56 23.12 3.95
C LYS A 428 -25.09 22.93 4.28
N LEU A 429 -24.83 22.14 5.27
CA LEU A 429 -23.48 21.69 5.54
C LEU A 429 -23.10 20.62 4.51
N LYS A 430 -22.14 20.93 3.71
CA LYS A 430 -21.59 19.93 2.78
C LYS A 430 -20.44 19.23 3.48
N GLU A 431 -20.63 17.98 3.78
CA GLU A 431 -19.54 17.16 4.29
C GLU A 431 -18.54 16.86 3.17
N PRO A 432 -17.26 17.00 3.46
CA PRO A 432 -16.25 16.59 2.51
C PRO A 432 -16.33 15.07 2.30
N LYS A 433 -16.13 14.63 1.10
CA LYS A 433 -16.18 13.21 0.74
C LYS A 433 -15.16 12.37 1.49
N GLU A 434 -14.12 13.00 1.93
CA GLU A 434 -13.04 12.40 2.70
C GLU A 434 -12.48 13.45 3.67
N PHE A 435 -12.06 13.03 4.87
CA PHE A 435 -11.50 13.94 5.86
C PHE A 435 -9.98 14.02 5.75
N TYR A 436 -9.43 15.23 5.91
CA TYR A 436 -7.97 15.45 5.85
C TYR A 436 -7.28 14.93 7.11
N HIS A 437 -6.09 14.51 6.93
CA HIS A 437 -5.31 13.89 8.01
C HIS A 437 -3.84 14.32 7.93
N GLU A 438 -3.42 15.08 8.90
CA GLU A 438 -2.09 15.72 8.93
C GLU A 438 -0.96 14.68 8.98
N ASP A 439 -1.08 13.69 9.87
CA ASP A 439 -0.05 12.68 10.07
C ASP A 439 0.28 11.92 8.79
N LYS A 440 -0.73 11.64 7.97
CA LYS A 440 -0.52 10.96 6.68
C LYS A 440 0.01 11.86 5.58
N HIS A 441 -0.32 13.13 5.62
CA HIS A 441 0.28 14.09 4.72
C HIS A 441 1.77 14.22 5.04
N ASP A 442 2.10 14.20 6.33
CA ASP A 442 3.50 14.28 6.77
C ASP A 442 4.24 12.97 6.53
N GLU A 443 3.60 11.81 6.72
CA GLU A 443 4.16 10.52 6.34
C GLU A 443 4.50 10.44 4.84
N ILE A 444 3.61 10.93 3.98
CA ILE A 444 3.86 10.98 2.54
C ILE A 444 5.06 11.89 2.24
N LYS A 445 5.15 13.05 2.90
CA LYS A 445 6.28 13.98 2.75
C LYS A 445 7.59 13.42 3.25
N GLU A 446 7.55 12.72 4.39
CA GLU A 446 8.75 12.06 4.92
C GLU A 446 9.22 10.93 4.02
N GLU A 447 8.27 10.14 3.54
CA GLU A 447 8.59 9.04 2.62
C GLU A 447 9.11 9.57 1.28
N MET A 448 8.55 10.68 0.78
CA MET A 448 9.11 11.38 -0.38
C MET A 448 10.54 11.86 -0.15
N LYS A 449 10.83 12.42 1.02
CA LYS A 449 12.19 12.84 1.38
C LYS A 449 13.15 11.65 1.43
N ARG A 450 12.71 10.55 2.03
CA ARG A 450 13.50 9.30 2.13
C ARG A 450 13.82 8.76 0.72
N VAL A 451 12.77 8.57 -0.08
CA VAL A 451 12.91 8.03 -1.45
C VAL A 451 13.77 8.96 -2.32
N ASN A 452 13.60 10.28 -2.17
CA ASN A 452 14.42 11.25 -2.89
C ASN A 452 15.89 11.19 -2.45
N GLY A 453 16.13 11.03 -1.15
CA GLY A 453 17.49 10.86 -0.62
C GLY A 453 18.16 9.59 -1.16
N GLU A 454 17.43 8.49 -1.17
CA GLU A 454 17.93 7.23 -1.71
C GLU A 454 18.14 7.26 -3.23
N LEU A 455 17.27 7.98 -3.95
CA LEU A 455 17.39 8.20 -5.39
C LEU A 455 18.67 8.97 -5.73
N VAL A 456 18.92 10.07 -5.00
CA VAL A 456 20.12 10.88 -5.20
C VAL A 456 21.39 10.08 -4.88
N LEU A 457 21.37 9.29 -3.81
CA LEU A 457 22.50 8.41 -3.47
C LEU A 457 22.75 7.33 -4.53
N ALA A 458 21.68 6.76 -5.07
CA ALA A 458 21.78 5.76 -6.13
C ALA A 458 22.33 6.38 -7.43
N GLN A 459 21.88 7.59 -7.77
CA GLN A 459 22.38 8.34 -8.93
C GLN A 459 23.87 8.66 -8.81
N ASN A 460 24.26 9.16 -7.63
CA ASN A 460 25.67 9.44 -7.36
C ASN A 460 26.56 8.19 -7.46
N LYS A 461 25.99 7.02 -7.07
CA LYS A 461 26.72 5.75 -7.18
C LYS A 461 26.85 5.28 -8.64
N VAL A 462 25.87 5.53 -9.45
CA VAL A 462 25.97 5.28 -10.91
C VAL A 462 27.13 6.11 -11.49
N GLU A 463 27.14 7.43 -11.21
CA GLU A 463 28.20 8.34 -11.68
C GLU A 463 29.59 7.91 -11.20
N GLU A 464 29.71 7.54 -9.90
CA GLU A 464 30.97 7.09 -9.32
C GLU A 464 31.52 5.82 -10.01
N ILE A 465 30.62 4.88 -10.31
CA ILE A 465 30.99 3.63 -10.97
C ILE A 465 31.32 3.85 -12.46
N GLU A 466 30.57 4.73 -13.13
CA GLU A 466 30.87 5.13 -14.52
C GLU A 466 32.26 5.76 -14.64
N GLU A 467 32.60 6.67 -13.70
CA GLU A 467 33.94 7.24 -13.64
C GLU A 467 35.05 6.21 -13.41
N LEU A 468 34.76 5.22 -12.53
CA LEU A 468 35.71 4.13 -12.27
C LEU A 468 35.88 3.25 -13.50
N ILE A 469 34.82 2.90 -14.21
CA ILE A 469 34.88 2.10 -15.46
C ILE A 469 35.72 2.84 -16.51
N LYS A 470 35.57 4.15 -16.60
CA LYS A 470 36.32 5.00 -17.51
C LYS A 470 37.82 5.03 -17.17
N LYS A 471 38.15 5.03 -15.87
CA LYS A 471 39.53 4.98 -15.37
C LYS A 471 40.20 3.62 -15.57
N PHE A 472 39.42 2.54 -15.48
CA PHE A 472 39.93 1.17 -15.68
C PHE A 472 40.08 0.78 -17.16
N GLY A 473 39.37 1.48 -18.07
CA GLY A 473 39.46 1.26 -19.51
C GLY A 473 40.83 1.58 -20.12
N ASP A 474 41.58 2.43 -19.45
CA ASP A 474 42.89 2.89 -19.94
C ASP A 474 44.09 2.00 -19.54
N GLY A 475 43.83 0.95 -18.75
CA GLY A 475 44.86 -0.02 -18.38
C GLY A 475 45.92 0.54 -17.40
N ILE A 476 45.97 -0.04 -16.23
CA ILE A 476 46.99 0.34 -15.23
C ILE A 476 48.32 -0.31 -15.66
N GLN A 477 49.31 0.52 -15.84
CA GLN A 477 50.66 0.09 -16.16
C GLN A 477 51.43 -0.25 -14.85
N CYS A 478 52.01 -1.44 -14.76
CA CYS A 478 52.77 -1.84 -13.58
C CYS A 478 54.05 -1.02 -13.53
N GLU A 479 54.26 -0.32 -12.45
CA GLU A 479 55.44 0.54 -12.24
C GLU A 479 56.78 -0.24 -12.17
N HIS A 480 56.74 -1.57 -11.98
CA HIS A 480 57.94 -2.36 -11.82
C HIS A 480 58.40 -3.15 -13.06
N CYS A 481 57.52 -3.47 -13.99
CA CYS A 481 57.85 -4.27 -15.18
C CYS A 481 57.31 -3.73 -16.49
N GLY A 482 56.57 -2.62 -16.50
CA GLY A 482 56.12 -1.95 -17.70
C GLY A 482 54.98 -2.64 -18.49
N ILE A 483 54.49 -3.76 -17.97
CA ILE A 483 53.40 -4.50 -18.63
C ILE A 483 52.07 -3.90 -18.26
N LYS A 484 51.27 -3.54 -19.27
CA LYS A 484 49.90 -3.15 -19.05
C LYS A 484 49.04 -4.36 -18.71
N LEU A 485 48.67 -4.47 -17.46
CA LEU A 485 47.65 -5.44 -17.03
C LEU A 485 46.28 -4.90 -17.37
N MET A 486 45.69 -5.41 -18.39
CA MET A 486 44.28 -5.19 -18.70
C MET A 486 43.46 -6.16 -17.85
N GLU A 487 42.99 -5.69 -16.74
CA GLU A 487 42.13 -6.47 -15.86
C GLU A 487 40.70 -6.52 -16.38
N ALA A 488 40.51 -7.32 -17.42
CA ALA A 488 39.18 -7.59 -18.02
C ALA A 488 38.16 -8.08 -16.97
N ALA A 489 38.64 -8.73 -15.92
CA ALA A 489 37.81 -9.23 -14.83
C ALA A 489 37.28 -8.13 -13.88
N LEU A 490 38.09 -7.10 -13.62
CA LEU A 490 37.68 -5.99 -12.74
C LEU A 490 36.73 -5.04 -13.45
N THR A 491 36.99 -4.78 -14.71
CA THR A 491 36.12 -3.94 -15.55
C THR A 491 34.75 -4.60 -15.73
N LYS A 492 34.74 -5.91 -15.94
CA LYS A 492 33.53 -6.70 -16.05
C LYS A 492 32.69 -6.65 -14.78
N LYS A 493 33.35 -6.84 -13.64
CA LYS A 493 32.69 -6.75 -12.33
C LYS A 493 32.05 -5.37 -12.06
N LYS A 494 32.72 -4.33 -12.55
CA LYS A 494 32.22 -2.94 -12.37
C LYS A 494 31.08 -2.62 -13.33
N ILE A 495 31.07 -3.19 -14.51
CA ILE A 495 29.95 -3.05 -15.46
C ILE A 495 28.69 -3.75 -14.94
N ASP A 496 28.84 -4.90 -14.28
CA ASP A 496 27.71 -5.59 -13.65
C ASP A 496 27.16 -4.80 -12.46
N GLU A 497 28.04 -4.22 -11.62
CA GLU A 497 27.65 -3.34 -10.52
C GLU A 497 26.87 -2.08 -11.02
N LEU A 498 27.27 -1.52 -12.16
CA LEU A 498 26.60 -0.36 -12.76
C LEU A 498 25.12 -0.66 -13.09
N GLY A 499 24.89 -1.76 -13.84
CA GLY A 499 23.53 -2.13 -14.23
C GLY A 499 22.59 -2.43 -13.05
N ASP A 500 23.15 -2.79 -11.90
CA ASP A 500 22.34 -2.99 -10.69
C ASP A 500 21.94 -1.67 -10.04
N TRP A 501 22.84 -0.70 -10.06
CA TRP A 501 22.52 0.63 -9.54
C TRP A 501 21.57 1.40 -10.47
N GLU A 502 21.70 1.25 -11.78
CA GLU A 502 20.77 1.84 -12.74
C GLU A 502 19.33 1.35 -12.55
N LYS A 503 19.15 0.05 -12.33
CA LYS A 503 17.83 -0.51 -12.00
C LYS A 503 17.27 0.04 -10.70
N LYS A 504 18.16 0.26 -9.73
CA LYS A 504 17.76 0.84 -8.45
C LYS A 504 17.29 2.28 -8.62
N VAL A 505 17.97 3.08 -9.42
CA VAL A 505 17.58 4.45 -9.77
C VAL A 505 16.21 4.48 -10.44
N GLU A 506 15.99 3.58 -11.40
CA GLU A 506 14.70 3.54 -12.09
C GLU A 506 13.54 3.18 -11.16
N LYS A 507 13.77 2.21 -10.28
CA LYS A 507 12.77 1.80 -9.28
C LYS A 507 12.39 2.97 -8.39
N LEU A 508 13.40 3.63 -7.79
CA LEU A 508 13.18 4.75 -6.87
C LEU A 508 12.54 5.97 -7.57
N SER A 509 12.88 6.22 -8.83
CA SER A 509 12.26 7.29 -9.62
C SER A 509 10.76 7.08 -9.85
N LYS A 510 10.34 5.83 -10.04
CA LYS A 510 8.91 5.51 -10.17
C LYS A 510 8.17 5.66 -8.83
N GLU A 511 8.82 5.17 -7.77
CA GLU A 511 8.29 5.26 -6.41
C GLU A 511 8.08 6.74 -6.01
N TRP A 512 9.06 7.59 -6.31
CA TRP A 512 8.96 9.02 -6.05
C TRP A 512 7.78 9.69 -6.79
N LYS A 513 7.59 9.37 -8.07
CA LYS A 513 6.48 9.93 -8.86
C LYS A 513 5.10 9.54 -8.32
N THR A 514 4.98 8.33 -7.78
CA THR A 514 3.71 7.91 -7.18
C THR A 514 3.40 8.64 -5.89
N LEU A 515 4.45 8.96 -5.11
CA LEU A 515 4.32 9.73 -3.88
C LEU A 515 3.99 11.21 -4.15
N ASP A 516 4.60 11.82 -5.17
CA ASP A 516 4.30 13.20 -5.59
C ASP A 516 2.84 13.40 -5.99
N SER A 517 2.27 12.41 -6.70
CA SER A 517 0.86 12.47 -7.07
C SER A 517 -0.08 12.37 -5.87
N LYS A 518 0.31 11.59 -4.86
CA LYS A 518 -0.45 11.46 -3.61
C LYS A 518 -0.39 12.73 -2.77
N GLU A 519 0.78 13.35 -2.66
CA GLU A 519 0.94 14.59 -1.89
C GLU A 519 0.03 15.71 -2.42
N LYS A 520 -0.04 15.86 -3.76
CA LYS A 520 -0.91 16.85 -4.40
C LYS A 520 -2.39 16.65 -4.08
N SER A 521 -2.84 15.40 -4.01
CA SER A 521 -4.24 15.11 -3.69
C SER A 521 -4.57 15.41 -2.22
N TYR A 522 -3.63 15.16 -1.30
CA TYR A 522 -3.79 15.47 0.11
C TYR A 522 -3.78 16.96 0.42
N THR A 523 -3.05 17.74 -0.36
CA THR A 523 -3.06 19.22 -0.27
C THR A 523 -4.42 19.82 -0.60
N GLN A 524 -5.15 19.20 -1.55
CA GLN A 524 -6.52 19.62 -1.86
C GLN A 524 -7.51 19.23 -0.78
N LEU A 525 -7.39 18.02 -0.25
CA LEU A 525 -8.23 17.53 0.85
C LEU A 525 -8.17 18.41 2.10
N LYS A 526 -6.99 18.99 2.39
CA LYS A 526 -6.83 19.94 3.50
C LYS A 526 -7.72 21.18 3.36
N LYS A 527 -7.79 21.73 2.16
CA LYS A 527 -8.59 22.94 1.90
C LYS A 527 -10.09 22.68 2.08
N ASP A 528 -10.55 21.54 1.60
CA ASP A 528 -11.97 21.18 1.67
C ASP A 528 -12.39 20.88 3.12
N PHE A 529 -11.48 20.32 3.92
CA PHE A 529 -11.71 20.06 5.34
C PHE A 529 -11.77 21.34 6.18
N ASP A 530 -10.85 22.29 5.95
CA ASP A 530 -10.83 23.58 6.66
C ASP A 530 -12.09 24.41 6.37
N GLU A 531 -12.69 24.25 5.19
CA GLU A 531 -13.94 24.91 4.84
C GLU A 531 -15.15 24.27 5.55
N TYR A 532 -15.16 22.94 5.67
CA TYR A 532 -16.19 22.20 6.40
C TYR A 532 -16.24 22.58 7.88
N GLU A 533 -15.09 22.62 8.54
CA GLU A 533 -14.99 22.97 9.97
C GLU A 533 -15.50 24.39 10.25
N ARG A 534 -15.19 25.34 9.36
CA ARG A 534 -15.72 26.71 9.50
C ARG A 534 -17.23 26.76 9.37
N ASN A 535 -17.78 26.04 8.42
CA ASN A 535 -19.21 26.02 8.17
C ASN A 535 -19.99 25.34 9.31
N LYS A 536 -19.41 24.32 9.94
CA LYS A 536 -19.94 23.64 11.12
C LYS A 536 -20.11 24.59 12.30
N LEU A 537 -19.06 25.38 12.58
CA LEU A 537 -19.09 26.40 13.64
C LEU A 537 -20.15 27.50 13.43
N ILE A 538 -20.40 27.85 12.16
CA ILE A 538 -21.44 28.85 11.85
C ILE A 538 -22.82 28.26 12.11
N LYS A 539 -23.07 27.02 11.77
CA LYS A 539 -24.35 26.35 12.03
C LYS A 539 -24.68 26.30 13.52
N GLU A 540 -23.70 25.88 14.33
CA GLU A 540 -23.85 25.83 15.83
C GLU A 540 -24.22 27.19 16.42
N LYS A 541 -23.64 28.28 15.91
CA LYS A 541 -23.98 29.63 16.35
C LYS A 541 -25.43 30.02 16.04
N ILE A 542 -25.95 29.64 14.89
CA ILE A 542 -27.34 29.92 14.50
C ILE A 542 -28.32 29.13 15.40
N GLU A 543 -27.99 27.86 15.74
CA GLU A 543 -28.82 27.03 16.62
C GLU A 543 -28.95 27.62 18.03
N ILE A 544 -27.85 28.07 18.63
CA ILE A 544 -27.85 28.76 19.95
C ILE A 544 -28.64 30.05 19.91
N SER A 545 -28.53 30.82 18.82
CA SER A 545 -29.26 32.08 18.69
C SER A 545 -30.78 31.86 18.57
N LEU A 546 -31.21 30.81 17.89
CA LEU A 546 -32.62 30.44 17.76
C LEU A 546 -33.22 30.04 19.12
N GLU A 547 -32.48 29.23 19.87
CA GLU A 547 -32.92 28.78 21.20
C GLU A 547 -33.13 29.94 22.19
N THR A 548 -32.20 30.90 22.19
CA THR A 548 -32.29 32.08 23.04
C THR A 548 -33.43 33.01 22.66
N THR A 549 -33.75 33.13 21.36
CA THR A 549 -34.86 33.97 20.89
C THR A 549 -36.22 33.34 21.24
N ASN A 550 -36.35 32.02 21.13
CA ASN A 550 -37.59 31.30 21.48
C ASN A 550 -37.87 31.37 22.99
N LEU A 551 -36.83 31.34 23.84
CA LEU A 551 -36.97 31.52 25.27
C LEU A 551 -37.48 32.91 25.66
N LYS A 552 -37.02 33.97 24.96
CA LYS A 552 -37.49 35.34 25.18
C LYS A 552 -38.96 35.51 24.76
N LEU A 553 -39.31 34.92 23.62
CA LEU A 553 -40.68 34.98 23.06
C LEU A 553 -41.69 34.37 24.04
N SER A 554 -41.40 33.14 24.53
CA SER A 554 -42.25 32.46 25.50
C SER A 554 -42.51 33.30 26.77
N LYS A 555 -41.50 34.06 27.17
CA LYS A 555 -41.57 34.90 28.38
C LYS A 555 -42.47 36.11 28.22
N VAL A 556 -42.41 36.78 27.06
CA VAL A 556 -43.20 37.99 26.76
C VAL A 556 -44.67 37.60 26.49
N GLU A 557 -44.93 36.43 25.85
CA GLU A 557 -46.29 35.92 25.64
C GLU A 557 -47.01 35.60 26.98
N ASP A 558 -46.29 35.11 27.97
CA ASP A 558 -46.82 34.83 29.31
C ASP A 558 -47.13 36.14 30.05
N ASP A 559 -46.30 37.15 29.86
CA ASP A 559 -46.52 38.45 30.46
C ASP A 559 -47.73 39.19 29.88
N MET A 560 -48.00 39.04 28.58
CA MET A 560 -49.20 39.59 27.93
C MET A 560 -50.48 38.91 28.43
N LYS A 561 -50.43 37.63 28.67
CA LYS A 561 -51.57 36.85 29.15
C LYS A 561 -51.96 37.21 30.59
N ARG A 562 -50.99 37.50 31.42
CA ARG A 562 -51.18 37.96 32.78
C ARG A 562 -51.78 39.34 32.88
N PHE A 563 -51.45 40.19 31.93
CA PHE A 563 -51.99 41.54 31.83
C PHE A 563 -53.51 41.59 31.58
N LEU A 564 -53.96 40.70 30.71
CA LEU A 564 -55.38 40.63 30.34
C LEU A 564 -56.34 40.15 31.45
N GLU A 565 -55.79 39.37 32.40
CA GLU A 565 -56.65 38.78 33.47
C GLU A 565 -56.89 39.67 34.71
N VAL A 566 -56.12 40.74 34.82
CA VAL A 566 -56.13 41.52 36.11
C VAL A 566 -57.04 42.76 36.14
N GLN A 567 -57.53 43.15 34.98
CA GLN A 567 -58.24 44.43 34.84
C GLN A 567 -59.67 44.54 35.25
N GLU A 568 -60.31 43.47 35.61
CA GLU A 568 -61.80 43.56 35.83
C GLU A 568 -62.33 43.53 37.19
N LYS A 569 -61.72 43.88 38.26
CA LYS A 569 -62.36 43.87 39.64
C LYS A 569 -61.98 44.97 40.66
N VAL A 570 -62.10 46.16 40.25
CA VAL A 570 -62.02 47.21 41.23
C VAL A 570 -63.13 48.27 41.11
N LYS A 571 -64.06 48.24 41.86
CA LYS A 571 -64.81 49.31 42.49
C LYS A 571 -66.06 48.79 43.15
N LYS A 572 -66.12 48.67 44.42
CA LYS A 572 -67.37 48.71 45.12
C LYS A 572 -67.26 49.01 46.60
N ASN A 573 -68.11 49.96 46.93
CA ASN A 573 -68.51 50.40 48.22
C ASN A 573 -67.41 50.59 49.32
N ASN A 574 -67.31 51.83 49.70
CA ASN A 574 -66.16 52.32 50.48
C ASN A 574 -65.83 51.62 51.82
N GLU A 575 -66.78 50.94 52.50
CA GLU A 575 -66.46 50.13 53.67
C GLU A 575 -66.17 48.68 53.39
N ILE A 576 -66.92 48.07 52.57
CA ILE A 576 -66.57 46.74 51.99
C ILE A 576 -65.36 46.90 51.06
N GLU A 577 -65.24 48.05 50.38
CA GLU A 577 -64.11 48.39 49.53
C GLU A 577 -62.80 48.40 50.28
N SER A 578 -62.79 48.96 51.55
CA SER A 578 -61.55 48.87 52.32
C SER A 578 -61.22 47.42 52.78
N LYS A 579 -62.27 46.60 53.01
CA LYS A 579 -62.14 45.17 53.35
C LYS A 579 -61.91 44.34 52.06
N LEU A 580 -62.65 44.68 51.05
CA LEU A 580 -62.47 44.10 49.72
C LEU A 580 -61.10 44.45 49.16
N VAL A 581 -60.66 45.71 49.31
CA VAL A 581 -59.31 46.14 48.92
C VAL A 581 -58.28 45.39 49.77
N LYS A 582 -58.50 45.29 51.11
CA LYS A 582 -57.57 44.48 51.94
C LYS A 582 -57.64 43.01 51.64
N ALA A 583 -58.84 42.43 51.39
CA ALA A 583 -59.00 41.06 50.98
C ALA A 583 -58.44 40.82 49.56
N GLY A 584 -58.68 41.80 48.64
CA GLY A 584 -58.11 41.81 47.30
C GLY A 584 -56.60 41.84 47.34
N LEU A 585 -56.01 42.78 48.08
CA LEU A 585 -54.58 42.87 48.29
C LEU A 585 -53.99 41.57 48.86
N ARG A 586 -54.68 40.96 49.79
CA ARG A 586 -54.25 39.72 50.42
C ARG A 586 -54.39 38.55 49.46
N ILE A 587 -55.46 38.55 48.67
CA ILE A 587 -55.65 37.57 47.58
C ILE A 587 -54.56 37.76 46.47
N ASP A 588 -54.29 39.03 46.13
CA ASP A 588 -53.26 39.37 45.15
C ASP A 588 -51.88 39.01 45.69
N GLU A 589 -51.56 39.20 46.95
CA GLU A 589 -50.33 38.70 47.57
C GLU A 589 -50.23 37.15 47.42
N LEU A 590 -51.32 36.43 47.72
CA LEU A 590 -51.38 34.98 47.64
C LEU A 590 -51.32 34.51 46.20
N ILE A 591 -51.93 35.21 45.27
CA ILE A 591 -51.84 34.95 43.86
C ILE A 591 -50.43 35.19 43.38
N SER A 592 -49.79 36.26 43.83
CA SER A 592 -48.38 36.50 43.51
C SER A 592 -47.48 35.42 44.12
N GLU A 593 -47.71 35.04 45.37
CA GLU A 593 -47.01 33.95 46.03
C GLU A 593 -47.22 32.63 45.31
N LYS A 594 -48.43 32.29 44.83
CA LYS A 594 -48.75 31.14 44.03
C LYS A 594 -47.99 31.19 42.68
N ARG A 595 -48.06 32.33 41.99
CA ARG A 595 -47.36 32.50 40.70
C ARG A 595 -45.85 32.35 40.85
N ASP A 596 -45.28 32.78 41.92
CA ASP A 596 -43.84 32.60 42.13
C ASP A 596 -43.48 31.13 42.30
N TYR A 597 -44.33 30.35 43.01
CA TYR A 597 -44.12 28.90 43.08
C TYR A 597 -44.43 28.19 41.75
N GLU A 598 -45.48 28.58 41.03
CA GLU A 598 -45.80 28.09 39.70
C GLU A 598 -44.68 28.41 38.69
N ARG A 599 -44.05 29.60 38.86
CA ARG A 599 -42.83 29.94 38.05
C ARG A 599 -41.67 29.04 38.38
N ILE A 600 -41.39 28.80 39.65
CA ILE A 600 -40.33 27.88 40.06
C ILE A 600 -40.58 26.50 39.45
N GLN A 601 -41.82 25.99 39.62
CA GLN A 601 -42.20 24.69 39.04
C GLN A 601 -41.99 24.63 37.52
N THR A 602 -42.50 25.65 36.81
CA THR A 602 -42.41 25.67 35.34
C THR A 602 -40.97 25.86 34.88
N SER A 603 -40.21 26.70 35.53
CA SER A 603 -38.79 26.91 35.29
C SER A 603 -38.00 25.60 35.49
N ASN A 604 -38.25 24.95 36.62
CA ASN A 604 -37.54 23.72 36.98
C ASN A 604 -37.90 22.57 36.03
N LEU A 605 -39.17 22.42 35.63
CA LEU A 605 -39.62 21.45 34.60
C LEU A 605 -38.91 21.69 33.27
N THR A 606 -38.75 22.95 32.86
CA THR A 606 -38.06 23.32 31.65
C THR A 606 -36.57 23.00 31.73
N GLN A 607 -35.97 23.25 32.90
CA GLN A 607 -34.55 22.89 33.13
C GLN A 607 -34.35 21.38 33.12
N ILE A 608 -35.23 20.61 33.77
CA ILE A 608 -35.21 19.15 33.75
C ILE A 608 -35.23 18.64 32.32
N LYS A 609 -36.16 19.11 31.49
CA LYS A 609 -36.26 18.72 30.10
C LYS A 609 -34.98 19.02 29.33
N ASN A 610 -34.39 20.19 29.53
CA ASN A 610 -33.12 20.55 28.90
C ASN A 610 -31.96 19.65 29.35
N LEU A 611 -31.95 19.28 30.65
CA LEU A 611 -30.94 18.37 31.19
C LEU A 611 -31.12 16.94 30.63
N GLU A 612 -32.37 16.46 30.54
CA GLU A 612 -32.70 15.17 29.94
C GLU A 612 -32.26 15.11 28.47
N GLU A 613 -32.56 16.14 27.69
CA GLU A 613 -32.10 16.23 26.28
C GLU A 613 -30.56 16.23 26.15
N ARG A 614 -29.88 16.88 27.15
CA ARG A 614 -28.41 16.84 27.20
C ARG A 614 -27.88 15.46 27.55
N ILE A 615 -28.53 14.77 28.51
CA ILE A 615 -28.16 13.39 28.86
C ILE A 615 -28.34 12.49 27.65
N GLU A 616 -29.45 12.60 26.96
CA GLU A 616 -29.73 11.80 25.75
C GLU A 616 -28.68 12.04 24.68
N LYS A 617 -28.36 13.29 24.36
CA LYS A 617 -27.28 13.62 23.41
C LYS A 617 -25.91 13.06 23.83
N ASN A 618 -25.57 13.19 25.10
CA ASN A 618 -24.33 12.64 25.62
C ASN A 618 -24.30 11.10 25.48
N LEU A 619 -25.41 10.42 25.75
CA LEU A 619 -25.53 8.97 25.61
C LEU A 619 -25.40 8.53 24.13
N GLU A 620 -26.00 9.31 23.24
CA GLU A 620 -25.82 9.07 21.79
C GLU A 620 -24.36 9.20 21.38
N ILE A 621 -23.67 10.28 21.82
CA ILE A 621 -22.25 10.48 21.53
C ILE A 621 -21.43 9.33 22.12
N ILE A 622 -21.67 8.92 23.36
CA ILE A 622 -20.98 7.81 24.02
C ILE A 622 -21.18 6.50 23.23
N SER A 623 -22.42 6.25 22.77
CA SER A 623 -22.72 5.05 21.98
C SER A 623 -22.03 5.07 20.63
N GLN A 624 -21.99 6.22 19.98
CA GLN A 624 -21.26 6.39 18.70
C GLN A 624 -19.76 6.21 18.88
N ILE A 625 -19.17 6.78 19.94
CA ILE A 625 -17.75 6.57 20.28
C ILE A 625 -17.46 5.08 20.50
N ALA A 626 -18.34 4.36 21.17
CA ALA A 626 -18.17 2.92 21.38
C ALA A 626 -18.19 2.13 20.05
N LEU A 627 -19.09 2.48 19.14
CA LEU A 627 -19.14 1.90 17.80
C LEU A 627 -17.88 2.25 16.97
N GLU A 628 -17.40 3.50 17.12
CA GLU A 628 -16.16 3.93 16.46
C GLU A 628 -14.95 3.15 16.96
N PHE A 629 -14.83 2.92 18.26
CA PHE A 629 -13.76 2.10 18.84
C PHE A 629 -13.82 0.64 18.37
N GLU A 630 -15.03 0.11 18.19
CA GLU A 630 -15.17 -1.24 17.61
C GLU A 630 -14.70 -1.28 16.15
N LYS A 631 -15.09 -0.29 15.35
CA LYS A 631 -14.58 -0.13 13.97
C LYS A 631 -13.07 0.08 13.96
N GLU A 632 -12.54 0.92 14.82
CA GLU A 632 -11.09 1.13 14.97
C GLU A 632 -10.36 -0.19 15.23
N ARG A 633 -10.91 -1.01 16.12
CA ARG A 633 -10.37 -2.34 16.42
C ARG A 633 -10.36 -3.25 15.20
N ILE A 634 -11.43 -3.24 14.40
CA ILE A 634 -11.53 -4.05 13.19
C ILE A 634 -10.49 -3.59 12.16
N TYR A 635 -10.32 -2.27 11.97
CA TYR A 635 -9.27 -1.73 11.10
C TYR A 635 -7.87 -2.14 11.56
N LYS A 636 -7.60 -2.09 12.86
CA LYS A 636 -6.30 -2.54 13.42
C LYS A 636 -6.06 -4.02 13.13
N ILE A 637 -7.08 -4.86 13.28
CA ILE A 637 -6.98 -6.29 12.92
C ILE A 637 -6.74 -6.46 11.42
N TYR A 638 -7.45 -5.72 10.56
CA TYR A 638 -7.22 -5.75 9.12
C TYR A 638 -5.78 -5.37 8.76
N LEU A 639 -5.28 -4.28 9.33
CA LEU A 639 -3.91 -3.83 9.13
C LEU A 639 -2.86 -4.82 9.66
N GLU A 640 -3.19 -5.56 10.70
CA GLU A 640 -2.34 -6.64 11.20
C GLU A 640 -2.34 -7.86 10.26
N VAL A 641 -3.49 -8.19 9.66
CA VAL A 641 -3.63 -9.27 8.68
C VAL A 641 -2.85 -8.96 7.40
N PHE A 642 -2.94 -7.74 6.88
CA PHE A 642 -2.23 -7.33 5.66
C PHE A 642 -0.84 -6.72 5.91
N GLY A 643 -0.49 -6.47 7.17
CA GLY A 643 0.80 -5.93 7.56
C GLY A 643 1.97 -6.91 7.37
N LYS A 644 3.16 -6.43 7.66
CA LYS A 644 4.43 -7.18 7.47
C LYS A 644 4.45 -8.56 8.14
N ASN A 645 3.73 -8.75 9.24
CA ASN A 645 3.67 -10.01 9.99
C ASN A 645 2.42 -10.85 9.66
N GLY A 646 1.57 -10.41 8.76
CA GLY A 646 0.35 -11.07 8.34
C GLY A 646 0.53 -11.98 7.11
N ILE A 647 -0.34 -11.80 6.13
CA ILE A 647 -0.40 -12.62 4.90
C ILE A 647 0.95 -12.66 4.19
N SER A 648 1.60 -11.51 4.02
CA SER A 648 2.90 -11.43 3.33
C SER A 648 3.95 -12.34 3.96
N LYS A 649 3.99 -12.41 5.29
CA LYS A 649 4.92 -13.30 6.01
C LYS A 649 4.60 -14.77 5.80
N ILE A 650 3.32 -15.13 5.81
CA ILE A 650 2.90 -16.52 5.61
C ILE A 650 3.29 -16.95 4.20
N ILE A 651 2.96 -16.13 3.19
CA ILE A 651 3.31 -16.43 1.79
C ILE A 651 4.83 -16.56 1.64
N MET A 652 5.60 -15.62 2.19
CA MET A 652 7.06 -15.72 2.13
C MET A 652 7.56 -17.02 2.77
N LYS A 653 7.05 -17.40 3.94
CA LYS A 653 7.42 -18.65 4.60
C LYS A 653 7.04 -19.89 3.80
N THR A 654 5.89 -19.87 3.14
CA THR A 654 5.42 -20.96 2.29
C THR A 654 6.25 -21.07 1.01
N MET A 655 6.69 -19.94 0.46
CA MET A 655 7.48 -19.91 -0.77
C MET A 655 8.97 -20.24 -0.55
N MET A 656 9.51 -20.04 0.67
CA MET A 656 10.93 -20.33 0.95
C MET A 656 11.35 -21.77 0.61
N PRO A 657 10.61 -22.81 1.01
CA PRO A 657 10.95 -24.19 0.66
C PRO A 657 11.00 -24.41 -0.86
N LEU A 658 10.09 -23.81 -1.62
CA LEU A 658 10.05 -23.91 -3.08
C LEU A 658 11.26 -23.20 -3.71
N ILE A 659 11.57 -22.00 -3.24
CA ILE A 659 12.76 -21.25 -3.67
C ILE A 659 14.00 -22.08 -3.40
N ASN A 660 14.14 -22.64 -2.21
CA ASN A 660 15.29 -23.42 -1.81
C ASN A 660 15.39 -24.74 -2.59
N GLN A 661 14.27 -25.38 -2.90
CA GLN A 661 14.24 -26.57 -3.75
C GLN A 661 14.72 -26.27 -5.18
N GLU A 662 14.25 -25.17 -5.76
CA GLU A 662 14.68 -24.79 -7.11
C GLU A 662 16.14 -24.31 -7.12
N LEU A 663 16.60 -23.60 -6.09
CA LEU A 663 18.02 -23.25 -5.94
C LEU A 663 18.88 -24.48 -5.88
N GLN A 664 18.50 -25.46 -5.06
CA GLN A 664 19.20 -26.71 -4.94
C GLN A 664 19.24 -27.48 -6.28
N ARG A 665 18.09 -27.57 -6.98
CA ARG A 665 18.00 -28.21 -8.29
C ARG A 665 18.97 -27.59 -9.31
N LEU A 666 19.09 -26.26 -9.28
CA LEU A 666 19.95 -25.54 -10.19
C LEU A 666 21.42 -25.66 -9.82
N LEU A 667 21.75 -25.65 -8.52
CA LEU A 667 23.14 -25.67 -8.03
C LEU A 667 23.73 -27.08 -7.89
N ILE A 668 22.90 -28.10 -7.74
CA ILE A 668 23.40 -29.51 -7.66
C ILE A 668 24.21 -29.83 -8.91
N ASP A 669 25.37 -30.46 -8.73
CA ASP A 669 26.33 -30.82 -9.79
C ASP A 669 26.96 -29.62 -10.53
N SER A 670 26.50 -28.38 -10.26
CA SER A 670 27.01 -27.16 -10.90
C SER A 670 28.00 -26.40 -10.01
N CYS A 671 28.05 -26.72 -8.71
CA CYS A 671 28.99 -26.13 -7.77
C CYS A 671 29.13 -26.98 -6.50
N TYR A 672 30.16 -26.68 -5.69
CA TYR A 672 30.48 -27.40 -4.45
C TYR A 672 29.69 -26.93 -3.24
N PHE A 673 28.76 -26.02 -3.40
CA PHE A 673 27.94 -25.47 -2.33
C PHE A 673 26.46 -25.43 -2.72
N ASN A 674 25.59 -25.34 -1.72
CA ASN A 674 24.18 -25.04 -1.87
C ASN A 674 23.88 -23.64 -1.31
N LEU A 675 22.83 -23.02 -1.81
CA LEU A 675 22.32 -21.73 -1.34
C LEU A 675 20.92 -21.92 -0.75
N GLU A 676 20.73 -21.43 0.46
CA GLU A 676 19.44 -21.38 1.09
C GLU A 676 19.03 -19.94 1.40
N VAL A 677 17.77 -19.63 1.14
CA VAL A 677 17.11 -18.40 1.56
C VAL A 677 16.40 -18.69 2.87
N ARG A 678 16.73 -17.97 3.92
CA ARG A 678 16.13 -18.13 5.25
C ARG A 678 15.56 -16.81 5.74
N ILE A 679 14.54 -16.91 6.59
CA ILE A 679 14.00 -15.76 7.33
C ILE A 679 14.42 -15.93 8.77
N ASN A 680 15.19 -14.98 9.31
CA ASN A 680 15.63 -14.99 10.69
C ASN A 680 14.50 -14.58 11.66
N ASP A 681 14.78 -14.65 12.96
CA ASP A 681 13.81 -14.34 14.02
C ASP A 681 13.34 -12.86 13.98
N LYS A 682 14.11 -11.97 13.35
CA LYS A 682 13.75 -10.56 13.13
C LYS A 682 12.91 -10.36 11.86
N ASN A 683 12.50 -11.43 11.19
CA ASN A 683 11.83 -11.42 9.88
C ASN A 683 12.68 -10.80 8.75
N GLU A 684 13.98 -10.93 8.84
CA GLU A 684 14.92 -10.47 7.82
C GLU A 684 15.34 -11.64 6.94
N VAL A 685 15.55 -11.36 5.65
CA VAL A 685 15.97 -12.39 4.69
C VAL A 685 17.49 -12.52 4.71
N GLU A 686 17.92 -13.75 4.91
CA GLU A 686 19.32 -14.13 4.90
C GLU A 686 19.59 -15.15 3.79
N PHE A 687 20.73 -15.02 3.15
CA PHE A 687 21.24 -15.97 2.17
C PHE A 687 22.37 -16.77 2.83
N ILE A 688 22.15 -18.05 2.97
CA ILE A 688 23.05 -18.97 3.63
C ILE A 688 23.69 -19.88 2.59
N MET A 689 24.98 -19.87 2.52
CA MET A 689 25.74 -20.83 1.76
C MET A 689 26.05 -22.06 2.62
N ILE A 690 25.84 -23.22 2.07
CA ILE A 690 26.14 -24.51 2.70
C ILE A 690 27.13 -25.24 1.83
N ASP A 691 28.32 -25.47 2.34
CA ASP A 691 29.33 -26.27 1.66
C ASP A 691 28.86 -27.73 1.60
N ASN A 692 28.84 -28.30 0.40
CA ASN A 692 28.29 -29.63 0.17
C ASN A 692 29.14 -30.73 0.79
N SER A 693 30.44 -30.48 0.98
CA SER A 693 31.38 -31.48 1.52
C SER A 693 31.42 -31.45 3.02
N SER A 694 31.49 -30.28 3.63
CA SER A 694 31.64 -30.09 5.07
C SER A 694 30.32 -29.82 5.79
N GLY A 695 29.27 -29.43 5.10
CA GLY A 695 28.01 -28.96 5.67
C GLY A 695 28.14 -27.65 6.45
N ILE A 696 29.27 -26.96 6.37
CA ILE A 696 29.48 -25.69 7.06
C ILE A 696 28.57 -24.62 6.43
N GLU A 697 27.84 -23.95 7.30
CA GLU A 697 26.97 -22.82 6.92
C GLU A 697 27.70 -21.48 7.10
N LYS A 698 27.62 -20.61 6.11
CA LYS A 698 28.10 -19.23 6.23
C LYS A 698 27.17 -18.27 5.52
N LEU A 699 27.15 -17.03 5.97
CA LEU A 699 26.42 -15.99 5.24
C LEU A 699 27.04 -15.79 3.86
N MET A 700 26.20 -15.72 2.82
CA MET A 700 26.66 -15.59 1.43
C MET A 700 27.46 -14.31 1.18
N VAL A 701 27.22 -13.27 1.97
CA VAL A 701 27.98 -12.01 1.92
C VAL A 701 29.51 -12.25 2.15
N SER A 702 29.87 -13.28 2.93
CA SER A 702 31.27 -13.68 3.17
C SER A 702 31.81 -14.68 2.15
N GLY A 703 31.06 -14.97 1.10
CA GLY A 703 31.50 -15.87 0.02
C GLY A 703 32.63 -15.27 -0.81
N SER A 704 33.41 -16.15 -1.46
CA SER A 704 34.40 -15.77 -2.47
C SER A 704 33.71 -15.14 -3.71
N GLY A 705 34.46 -14.47 -4.54
CA GLY A 705 33.91 -13.87 -5.77
C GLY A 705 33.18 -14.89 -6.65
N TYR A 706 33.72 -16.10 -6.81
CA TYR A 706 33.08 -17.20 -7.53
C TYR A 706 31.76 -17.62 -6.87
N GLU A 707 31.79 -17.91 -5.55
CA GLU A 707 30.61 -18.34 -4.81
C GLU A 707 29.48 -17.32 -4.89
N ARG A 708 29.81 -16.04 -4.70
CA ARG A 708 28.84 -14.94 -4.78
C ARG A 708 28.25 -14.79 -6.18
N THR A 709 29.08 -14.90 -7.21
CA THR A 709 28.62 -14.82 -8.61
C THR A 709 27.63 -15.93 -8.94
N ILE A 710 27.97 -17.19 -8.64
CA ILE A 710 27.08 -18.34 -8.91
C ILE A 710 25.80 -18.27 -8.07
N ALA A 711 25.92 -17.95 -6.78
CA ALA A 711 24.75 -17.78 -5.91
C ALA A 711 23.81 -16.69 -6.41
N ALA A 712 24.36 -15.55 -6.82
CA ALA A 712 23.57 -14.45 -7.36
C ALA A 712 22.88 -14.81 -8.67
N MET A 713 23.57 -15.52 -9.55
CA MET A 713 23.01 -16.03 -10.81
C MET A 713 21.89 -17.04 -10.55
N ALA A 714 22.10 -18.00 -9.65
CA ALA A 714 21.12 -19.00 -9.29
C ALA A 714 19.86 -18.37 -8.66
N LEU A 715 20.07 -17.47 -7.70
CA LEU A 715 18.99 -16.77 -7.04
C LEU A 715 18.13 -15.97 -8.05
N ARG A 716 18.79 -15.27 -8.96
CA ARG A 716 18.11 -14.49 -9.97
C ARG A 716 17.31 -15.35 -10.95
N ALA A 717 17.89 -16.45 -11.42
CA ALA A 717 17.21 -17.38 -12.30
C ALA A 717 15.96 -17.99 -11.62
N VAL A 718 16.12 -18.46 -10.39
CA VAL A 718 15.02 -19.06 -9.62
C VAL A 718 13.93 -18.03 -9.33
N LEU A 719 14.30 -16.83 -8.88
CA LEU A 719 13.33 -15.78 -8.60
C LEU A 719 12.57 -15.34 -9.85
N SER A 720 13.24 -15.21 -10.99
CA SER A 720 12.59 -14.89 -12.27
C SER A 720 11.61 -15.98 -12.72
N LYS A 721 11.89 -17.26 -12.45
CA LYS A 721 10.97 -18.37 -12.74
C LYS A 721 9.73 -18.36 -11.84
N ILE A 722 9.93 -18.12 -10.54
CA ILE A 722 8.87 -18.20 -9.53
C ILE A 722 8.05 -16.91 -9.49
N CYS A 723 8.58 -15.79 -10.00
CA CYS A 723 7.96 -14.47 -9.89
C CYS A 723 6.53 -14.44 -10.45
N SER A 724 5.72 -13.56 -9.84
CA SER A 724 4.38 -13.21 -10.32
C SER A 724 4.38 -12.12 -11.41
N LEU A 725 5.56 -11.57 -11.70
CA LEU A 725 5.76 -10.56 -12.75
C LEU A 725 5.56 -11.17 -14.15
N PRO A 726 5.29 -10.37 -15.19
CA PRO A 726 5.22 -10.86 -16.57
C PRO A 726 6.48 -11.64 -16.94
N LYS A 727 6.30 -12.90 -17.36
CA LYS A 727 7.41 -13.83 -17.58
C LYS A 727 7.92 -13.75 -19.01
N PRO A 728 9.17 -13.33 -19.20
CA PRO A 728 9.82 -13.37 -20.50
C PRO A 728 10.33 -14.77 -20.82
N ASN A 729 10.51 -15.08 -22.11
CA ASN A 729 11.22 -16.28 -22.52
C ASN A 729 12.75 -16.09 -22.65
N ILE A 730 13.25 -14.92 -22.35
CA ILE A 730 14.63 -14.50 -22.54
C ILE A 730 15.27 -14.07 -21.22
N ILE A 731 16.55 -14.40 -21.04
CA ILE A 731 17.41 -13.82 -20.00
C ILE A 731 18.75 -13.41 -20.64
N VAL A 732 19.31 -12.31 -20.16
CA VAL A 732 20.56 -11.73 -20.65
C VAL A 732 21.58 -11.67 -19.52
N TRP A 733 22.74 -12.28 -19.74
CA TRP A 733 23.88 -12.29 -18.84
C TRP A 733 25.03 -11.47 -19.48
N ASP A 734 25.21 -10.25 -19.00
CA ASP A 734 26.17 -9.32 -19.61
C ASP A 734 27.41 -9.19 -18.73
N GLU A 735 28.52 -9.79 -19.18
CA GLU A 735 29.86 -9.73 -18.59
C GLU A 735 29.93 -10.22 -17.12
N VAL A 736 29.08 -11.20 -16.73
CA VAL A 736 28.95 -11.67 -15.33
C VAL A 736 30.11 -12.58 -14.86
N PHE A 737 30.97 -13.03 -15.76
CA PHE A 737 31.95 -14.09 -15.50
C PHE A 737 33.32 -13.57 -14.99
N GLY A 738 33.45 -12.28 -14.76
CA GLY A 738 34.73 -11.65 -14.44
C GLY A 738 35.43 -12.14 -13.18
N LYS A 739 34.67 -12.74 -12.23
CA LYS A 739 35.19 -13.32 -11.00
C LYS A 739 35.36 -14.85 -11.07
N ILE A 740 35.14 -15.45 -12.22
CA ILE A 740 35.16 -16.90 -12.39
C ILE A 740 36.50 -17.26 -13.09
N SER A 741 37.28 -18.13 -12.45
CA SER A 741 38.49 -18.67 -13.06
C SER A 741 38.15 -19.61 -14.21
N ASN A 742 39.06 -19.76 -15.19
CA ASN A 742 38.88 -20.67 -16.32
C ASN A 742 38.63 -22.12 -15.88
N ASP A 743 39.26 -22.55 -14.78
CA ASP A 743 39.12 -23.92 -14.26
C ASP A 743 37.69 -24.20 -13.73
N ASN A 744 36.95 -23.20 -13.38
CA ASN A 744 35.56 -23.31 -12.89
C ASN A 744 34.52 -23.12 -14.00
N LEU A 745 34.96 -22.79 -15.24
CA LEU A 745 34.03 -22.50 -16.32
C LEU A 745 33.21 -23.71 -16.76
N ASP A 746 33.77 -24.91 -16.67
CA ASP A 746 33.03 -26.14 -17.05
C ASP A 746 31.82 -26.36 -16.10
N MET A 747 32.01 -26.13 -14.78
CA MET A 747 30.89 -26.18 -13.82
C MET A 747 29.83 -25.11 -14.09
N VAL A 748 30.27 -23.95 -14.53
CA VAL A 748 29.36 -22.87 -14.92
C VAL A 748 28.63 -23.22 -16.21
N GLY A 749 29.25 -23.94 -17.12
CA GLY A 749 28.61 -24.48 -18.29
C GLY A 749 27.43 -25.38 -17.96
N GLU A 750 27.62 -26.31 -17.01
CA GLU A 750 26.55 -27.19 -16.53
C GLU A 750 25.41 -26.39 -15.87
N PHE A 751 25.75 -25.35 -15.13
CA PHE A 751 24.75 -24.41 -14.57
C PHE A 751 23.90 -23.76 -15.68
N PHE A 752 24.53 -23.32 -16.78
CA PHE A 752 23.82 -22.71 -17.90
C PHE A 752 22.99 -23.71 -18.69
N ILE A 753 23.45 -24.95 -18.79
CA ILE A 753 22.67 -26.04 -19.43
C ILE A 753 21.37 -26.27 -18.62
N LYS A 754 21.45 -26.31 -17.29
CA LYS A 754 20.27 -26.46 -16.43
C LYS A 754 19.34 -25.24 -16.48
N MET A 755 19.88 -24.04 -16.69
CA MET A 755 19.06 -22.85 -16.89
C MET A 755 18.14 -22.91 -18.12
N ARG A 756 18.40 -23.77 -19.09
CA ARG A 756 17.52 -24.01 -20.25
C ARG A 756 16.15 -24.54 -19.84
N ASP A 757 16.02 -25.15 -18.65
CA ASP A 757 14.74 -25.57 -18.10
C ASP A 757 13.91 -24.38 -17.60
N TYR A 758 14.56 -23.23 -17.44
CA TYR A 758 13.96 -22.00 -16.91
C TYR A 758 13.67 -20.98 -18.01
N PHE A 759 14.55 -20.87 -19.00
CA PHE A 759 14.47 -19.89 -20.07
C PHE A 759 14.73 -20.57 -21.43
N GLU A 760 13.88 -20.26 -22.40
CA GLU A 760 14.06 -20.75 -23.76
C GLU A 760 15.28 -20.12 -24.47
N LYS A 761 15.56 -18.86 -24.13
CA LYS A 761 16.60 -18.05 -24.76
C LYS A 761 17.51 -17.44 -23.67
N ILE A 762 18.76 -17.86 -23.68
CA ILE A 762 19.78 -17.41 -22.72
C ILE A 762 20.87 -16.68 -23.47
N PHE A 763 20.91 -15.38 -23.41
CA PHE A 763 21.96 -14.57 -24.03
C PHE A 763 23.13 -14.39 -23.05
N VAL A 764 24.32 -14.68 -23.54
CA VAL A 764 25.56 -14.58 -22.81
C VAL A 764 26.49 -13.63 -23.53
N ILE A 765 26.89 -12.57 -22.88
CA ILE A 765 27.90 -11.65 -23.35
C ILE A 765 29.15 -11.87 -22.52
N SER A 766 30.24 -12.21 -23.15
CA SER A 766 31.52 -12.37 -22.47
C SER A 766 32.67 -12.13 -23.41
N HIS A 767 33.82 -11.84 -22.80
CA HIS A 767 35.10 -11.76 -23.52
C HIS A 767 35.91 -13.07 -23.43
N ASN A 768 35.45 -14.04 -22.61
CA ASN A 768 36.11 -15.32 -22.45
C ASN A 768 35.70 -16.28 -23.59
N PRO A 769 36.63 -16.68 -24.46
CA PRO A 769 36.31 -17.55 -25.57
C PRO A 769 35.85 -18.96 -25.15
N LEU A 770 36.16 -19.43 -23.96
CA LEU A 770 35.75 -20.74 -23.44
C LEU A 770 34.23 -20.86 -23.30
N ILE A 771 33.54 -19.73 -23.14
CA ILE A 771 32.07 -19.68 -23.04
C ILE A 771 31.39 -20.13 -24.35
N ASN A 772 32.07 -20.00 -25.46
CA ASN A 772 31.57 -20.47 -26.76
C ASN A 772 31.32 -21.99 -26.77
N ASN A 773 31.98 -22.74 -25.90
CA ASN A 773 31.78 -24.20 -25.79
C ASN A 773 30.36 -24.55 -25.29
N TRP A 774 29.67 -23.62 -24.62
CA TRP A 774 28.30 -23.82 -24.14
C TRP A 774 27.25 -23.38 -25.14
N ALA A 775 27.68 -22.64 -26.20
CA ALA A 775 26.77 -21.97 -27.10
C ALA A 775 26.01 -22.96 -28.00
N ASN A 776 24.70 -22.83 -28.03
CA ASN A 776 23.87 -23.41 -29.07
C ASN A 776 23.88 -22.53 -30.31
N ASN A 777 23.98 -21.22 -30.13
CA ASN A 777 23.97 -20.23 -31.21
C ASN A 777 25.01 -19.13 -30.94
N VAL A 778 25.46 -18.47 -31.98
CA VAL A 778 26.37 -17.33 -31.88
C VAL A 778 25.84 -16.17 -32.70
N VAL A 779 25.64 -15.03 -32.03
CA VAL A 779 25.33 -13.76 -32.69
C VAL A 779 26.62 -12.97 -32.81
N ARG A 780 27.04 -12.65 -34.02
CA ARG A 780 28.27 -11.89 -34.28
C ARG A 780 27.97 -10.45 -34.60
N ILE A 781 28.72 -9.58 -33.99
CA ILE A 781 28.68 -8.14 -34.24
C ILE A 781 30.01 -7.75 -34.86
N THR A 782 29.97 -7.24 -36.07
CA THR A 782 31.15 -6.70 -36.74
C THR A 782 31.07 -5.17 -36.75
N LYS A 783 32.15 -4.51 -36.41
CA LYS A 783 32.23 -3.05 -36.45
C LYS A 783 33.21 -2.61 -37.52
N THR A 784 32.68 -1.97 -38.54
CA THR A 784 33.46 -1.38 -39.65
C THR A 784 33.18 0.12 -39.71
N GLU A 785 34.22 0.94 -39.82
CA GLU A 785 34.09 2.42 -39.90
C GLU A 785 33.24 3.00 -38.77
N ASN A 786 33.41 2.48 -37.55
CA ASN A 786 32.65 2.84 -36.35
C ASN A 786 31.16 2.50 -36.37
N ILE A 787 30.68 1.79 -37.37
CA ILE A 787 29.30 1.32 -37.46
C ILE A 787 29.25 -0.19 -37.20
N SER A 788 28.39 -0.58 -36.27
CA SER A 788 28.16 -1.99 -35.93
C SER A 788 27.11 -2.63 -36.83
N LYS A 789 27.33 -3.90 -37.20
CA LYS A 789 26.40 -4.73 -37.95
C LYS A 789 26.22 -6.08 -37.25
N VAL A 790 24.99 -6.57 -37.25
CA VAL A 790 24.64 -7.89 -36.70
C VAL A 790 24.67 -8.94 -37.79
N SER A 791 25.21 -10.11 -37.45
CA SER A 791 25.10 -11.34 -38.26
C SER A 791 24.73 -12.52 -37.36
N GLN A 792 23.72 -13.27 -37.77
CA GLN A 792 23.21 -14.47 -37.11
C GLN A 792 23.42 -15.69 -37.98
#